data_7ccada2609c91407dd0542303fc043d5
#
_entry.id   7ccada2609c91407dd0542303fc043d5
#
_cell.length_a   1.000
_cell.length_b   1.000
_cell.length_c   1.000
_cell.angle_alpha   90.00
_cell.angle_beta   90.00
_cell.angle_gamma   90.00
#
_symmetry.space_group_name_H-M   'P 1'
#
loop_
_entity.id
_entity.type
_entity.pdbx_description
1 polymer ?
#
loop_
_entity_poly.entity_id
_entity_poly.type
_entity_poly.pdbx_seq_one_letter_code
_entity_poly.pdbx_strand_id
1 'polypeptide(L)'
;LTMECSRCHDHKYDPTTAKDYYSLFAFFDDIDESGLYSYFNSEATPTPAMPLPNEAQEQQLAERKAAIASASAKLEKTVKEFTPTQVDSKDQPSLKPAQLLHLSFDDGKDKGANKAVPGKLGQAIKLTGDDAIGTKVGDFHREQPFTVSLWLQTPDLKDRAVIFSRSKAWHDAASRGYELLLVDNHLQWSLIHFWPGNAISVKTKDPVKPGEWVHVTVTNDGSSSARGLQIYINGKPANTEIKYDHLTRAIKGGGNPHIRLGERMRDRGFKEGLIDEFRVFGSKLSDQKISDLLFPVDPRPLKSNLKSDPSYKTALKELQTARSAYNRLEESIPEIMVMEESRKPKQAYILNRGSYENRGKEVEAAFPEFLPSFGMKPTNRLSLAKWLTHPEHPLTSRVIVNRFWQSLFGRGLVGTSEDFGMQGERPEHRELLDELSARFVASGWDTKRLMKEIAMSRVYQQDSFANSLELEKDPANRLLARGPRHRLPAEQIRDQALTASGLLVPKVGGPSVHPYDLAESFKPSKPTMGEGLYRRSLYTYWKRTGPSPAMMAFDAVKRDVCSAKRETTSTPLQALVLLNGIQFVETSRHLAEKTLQKHPAEVKVVIQEMYLRLASRHPDEKEIKILSAIFEEQLFHFKAHPEEAKSFLTQGHTKTKSPTPELAALTTVAQAILNLYEVNTKQ
;
A
#
# COMPACT_ATOMS: atom_id res chain seq x y z
N LEU A 1 -20.77 2.11 16.44
CA LEU A 1 -20.59 1.87 17.84
C LEU A 1 -21.41 0.68 18.31
N THR A 2 -22.64 0.81 18.67
CA THR A 2 -23.52 -0.26 19.19
C THR A 2 -24.20 -1.09 18.09
N MET A 3 -23.84 -0.93 16.84
CA MET A 3 -24.54 -1.53 15.72
C MET A 3 -24.07 -2.95 15.34
N GLU A 4 -23.02 -3.50 15.97
CA GLU A 4 -22.45 -4.79 15.58
C GLU A 4 -23.47 -5.95 15.73
N CYS A 5 -24.30 -5.93 16.76
CA CYS A 5 -25.37 -6.92 16.96
C CYS A 5 -26.41 -6.87 15.81
N SER A 6 -26.65 -5.69 15.25
CA SER A 6 -27.60 -5.47 14.16
C SER A 6 -27.15 -6.04 12.81
N ARG A 7 -25.92 -6.53 12.71
CA ARG A 7 -25.43 -7.32 11.58
C ARG A 7 -26.22 -8.64 11.39
N CYS A 8 -26.68 -9.25 12.48
CA CYS A 8 -27.31 -10.57 12.43
C CYS A 8 -28.84 -10.52 12.67
N HIS A 9 -29.31 -9.56 13.48
CA HIS A 9 -30.71 -9.38 13.86
C HIS A 9 -30.91 -7.96 14.40
N ASP A 10 -32.15 -7.51 14.50
CA ASP A 10 -32.45 -6.24 15.15
C ASP A 10 -31.93 -6.23 16.59
N HIS A 11 -31.37 -5.09 17.02
CA HIS A 11 -30.79 -4.99 18.36
C HIS A 11 -31.87 -5.18 19.42
N LYS A 12 -31.57 -5.97 20.46
CA LYS A 12 -32.57 -6.36 21.47
C LYS A 12 -33.04 -5.19 22.36
N TYR A 13 -32.17 -4.26 22.63
CA TYR A 13 -32.39 -3.16 23.59
C TYR A 13 -32.35 -1.78 22.96
N ASP A 14 -31.54 -1.59 21.94
CA ASP A 14 -31.37 -0.32 21.26
C ASP A 14 -32.24 -0.24 20.00
N PRO A 15 -32.62 0.96 19.56
CA PRO A 15 -33.52 1.13 18.41
C PRO A 15 -32.87 0.88 17.07
N THR A 16 -31.72 0.19 17.03
CA THR A 16 -30.98 -0.12 15.81
C THR A 16 -31.48 -1.43 15.19
N THR A 17 -31.86 -1.39 13.91
CA THR A 17 -32.33 -2.55 13.17
C THR A 17 -31.25 -3.12 12.27
N ALA A 18 -31.42 -4.36 11.82
CA ALA A 18 -30.57 -4.93 10.75
C ALA A 18 -30.64 -4.08 9.47
N LYS A 19 -31.81 -3.51 9.17
CA LYS A 19 -31.99 -2.58 8.05
C LYS A 19 -31.08 -1.36 8.19
N ASP A 20 -31.04 -0.72 9.36
CA ASP A 20 -30.15 0.44 9.61
C ASP A 20 -28.69 0.08 9.42
N TYR A 21 -28.27 -1.10 9.92
CA TYR A 21 -26.90 -1.58 9.76
C TYR A 21 -26.52 -1.72 8.28
N TYR A 22 -27.34 -2.43 7.48
CA TYR A 22 -27.03 -2.65 6.07
C TYR A 22 -27.25 -1.43 5.20
N SER A 23 -28.13 -0.51 5.60
CA SER A 23 -28.27 0.78 4.92
C SER A 23 -27.06 1.70 5.14
N LEU A 24 -26.43 1.67 6.33
CA LEU A 24 -25.14 2.34 6.55
C LEU A 24 -24.00 1.63 5.83
N PHE A 25 -24.01 0.30 5.80
CA PHE A 25 -23.04 -0.50 5.06
C PHE A 25 -23.08 -0.19 3.56
N ALA A 26 -24.29 0.06 3.01
CA ALA A 26 -24.48 0.36 1.58
C ALA A 26 -23.69 1.58 1.09
N PHE A 27 -23.37 2.55 1.95
CA PHE A 27 -22.46 3.65 1.59
C PHE A 27 -21.03 3.18 1.23
N PHE A 28 -20.65 1.97 1.61
CA PHE A 28 -19.30 1.42 1.45
C PHE A 28 -19.28 0.14 0.61
N ASP A 29 -20.42 -0.46 0.29
CA ASP A 29 -20.50 -1.71 -0.49
C ASP A 29 -20.14 -1.51 -1.97
N ASP A 30 -20.17 -0.27 -2.41
CA ASP A 30 -19.93 0.13 -3.79
C ASP A 30 -18.51 0.68 -4.04
N ILE A 31 -17.57 0.35 -3.17
CA ILE A 31 -16.17 0.76 -3.34
C ILE A 31 -15.51 -0.11 -4.40
N ASP A 32 -14.82 0.55 -5.35
CA ASP A 32 -13.92 -0.14 -6.27
C ASP A 32 -12.65 -0.56 -5.54
N GLU A 33 -12.50 -1.84 -5.31
CA GLU A 33 -11.33 -2.43 -4.66
C GLU A 33 -10.71 -3.50 -5.53
N SER A 34 -9.39 -3.42 -5.69
CA SER A 34 -8.63 -4.46 -6.41
C SER A 34 -8.45 -5.76 -5.62
N GLY A 35 -8.90 -5.79 -4.36
CA GLY A 35 -8.81 -6.96 -3.48
C GLY A 35 -7.38 -7.26 -3.03
N LEU A 36 -6.97 -8.53 -3.08
CA LEU A 36 -5.66 -8.97 -2.62
C LEU A 36 -4.55 -8.51 -3.57
N TYR A 37 -3.54 -7.80 -3.03
CA TYR A 37 -2.47 -7.22 -3.83
C TYR A 37 -1.32 -8.13 -4.09
N SER A 38 -0.58 -7.69 -5.09
CA SER A 38 0.60 -8.31 -5.56
C SER A 38 1.66 -8.52 -4.48
N TYR A 39 1.92 -9.75 -4.23
CA TYR A 39 3.01 -10.23 -3.45
C TYR A 39 4.40 -9.94 -4.07
N PHE A 40 4.49 -9.84 -5.40
CA PHE A 40 5.73 -9.58 -6.13
C PHE A 40 5.99 -8.11 -6.44
N ASN A 41 5.07 -7.22 -6.10
CA ASN A 41 5.07 -5.84 -6.56
C ASN A 41 4.89 -4.86 -5.39
N SER A 42 5.87 -4.88 -4.47
CA SER A 42 5.84 -4.07 -3.24
C SER A 42 5.89 -2.56 -3.46
N GLU A 43 6.25 -2.10 -4.66
CA GLU A 43 6.41 -0.68 -4.98
C GLU A 43 5.18 -0.06 -5.65
N ALA A 44 4.19 -0.87 -6.03
CA ALA A 44 2.97 -0.36 -6.64
C ALA A 44 1.96 0.07 -5.59
N THR A 45 1.44 1.28 -5.73
CA THR A 45 0.27 1.72 -4.98
C THR A 45 -0.96 1.01 -5.52
N PRO A 46 -1.70 0.29 -4.67
CA PRO A 46 -2.94 -0.35 -5.10
C PRO A 46 -3.98 0.65 -5.57
N THR A 47 -4.71 0.27 -6.61
CA THR A 47 -5.76 1.12 -7.17
C THR A 47 -7.13 0.86 -6.51
N PRO A 48 -8.01 1.87 -6.42
CA PRO A 48 -7.86 3.24 -6.94
C PRO A 48 -6.77 4.05 -6.21
N ALA A 49 -5.97 4.80 -6.98
CA ALA A 49 -4.90 5.63 -6.45
C ALA A 49 -4.96 7.04 -7.04
N MET A 50 -4.58 8.03 -6.25
CA MET A 50 -4.54 9.43 -6.64
C MET A 50 -3.12 9.98 -6.53
N PRO A 51 -2.57 10.63 -7.58
CA PRO A 51 -1.30 11.32 -7.50
C PRO A 51 -1.41 12.57 -6.62
N LEU A 52 -0.32 12.90 -5.94
CA LEU A 52 -0.19 14.08 -5.05
C LEU A 52 0.91 15.01 -5.57
N PRO A 53 0.71 15.71 -6.68
CA PRO A 53 1.66 16.70 -7.15
C PRO A 53 1.67 17.92 -6.21
N ASN A 54 2.84 18.54 -6.05
CA ASN A 54 2.92 19.88 -5.50
C ASN A 54 2.70 20.93 -6.62
N GLU A 55 2.51 22.21 -6.25
CA GLU A 55 2.21 23.28 -7.21
C GLU A 55 3.24 23.39 -8.35
N ALA A 56 4.53 23.23 -8.03
CA ALA A 56 5.59 23.26 -9.05
C ALA A 56 5.50 22.06 -10.01
N GLN A 57 5.12 20.89 -9.51
CA GLN A 57 4.91 19.70 -10.33
C GLN A 57 3.67 19.82 -11.20
N GLU A 58 2.59 20.41 -10.71
CA GLU A 58 1.38 20.69 -11.50
C GLU A 58 1.70 21.60 -12.69
N GLN A 59 2.44 22.70 -12.45
CA GLN A 59 2.88 23.60 -13.50
C GLN A 59 3.76 22.87 -14.52
N GLN A 60 4.76 22.11 -14.07
CA GLN A 60 5.63 21.34 -14.96
C GLN A 60 4.88 20.28 -15.78
N LEU A 61 3.86 19.62 -15.20
CA LEU A 61 3.01 18.68 -15.92
C LEU A 61 2.25 19.38 -17.05
N ALA A 62 1.69 20.56 -16.79
CA ALA A 62 0.98 21.35 -17.79
C ALA A 62 1.93 21.78 -18.93
N GLU A 63 3.11 22.27 -18.62
CA GLU A 63 4.14 22.65 -19.61
C GLU A 63 4.55 21.48 -20.49
N ARG A 64 4.84 20.33 -19.88
CA ARG A 64 5.24 19.12 -20.64
C ARG A 64 4.11 18.54 -21.48
N LYS A 65 2.87 18.65 -20.99
CA LYS A 65 1.68 18.27 -21.79
C LYS A 65 1.52 19.15 -23.02
N ALA A 66 1.75 20.45 -22.90
CA ALA A 66 1.76 21.39 -24.02
C ALA A 66 2.89 21.06 -25.02
N ALA A 67 4.07 20.68 -24.52
CA ALA A 67 5.19 20.24 -25.37
C ALA A 67 4.85 18.98 -26.17
N ILE A 68 4.16 18.00 -25.58
CA ILE A 68 3.66 16.82 -26.30
C ILE A 68 2.67 17.22 -27.40
N ALA A 69 1.73 18.12 -27.11
CA ALA A 69 0.76 18.58 -28.10
C ALA A 69 1.44 19.28 -29.28
N SER A 70 2.41 20.15 -29.01
CA SER A 70 3.20 20.84 -30.04
C SER A 70 4.00 19.85 -30.87
N ALA A 71 4.71 18.90 -30.28
CA ALA A 71 5.48 17.90 -31.01
C ALA A 71 4.57 16.95 -31.81
N SER A 72 3.39 16.61 -31.32
CA SER A 72 2.36 15.84 -32.03
C SER A 72 1.89 16.59 -33.28
N ALA A 73 1.53 17.86 -33.15
CA ALA A 73 1.08 18.69 -34.27
C ALA A 73 2.19 18.85 -35.34
N LYS A 74 3.45 19.00 -34.90
CA LYS A 74 4.60 19.03 -35.81
C LYS A 74 4.76 17.73 -36.62
N LEU A 75 4.64 16.58 -35.92
CA LEU A 75 4.70 15.26 -36.56
C LEU A 75 3.54 15.08 -37.56
N GLU A 76 2.32 15.44 -37.19
CA GLU A 76 1.15 15.38 -38.09
C GLU A 76 1.33 16.26 -39.33
N LYS A 77 1.84 17.48 -39.15
CA LYS A 77 2.15 18.38 -40.23
C LYS A 77 3.18 17.76 -41.19
N THR A 78 4.28 17.22 -40.63
CA THR A 78 5.32 16.55 -41.42
C THR A 78 4.77 15.36 -42.21
N VAL A 79 3.86 14.59 -41.62
CA VAL A 79 3.20 13.46 -42.30
C VAL A 79 2.30 13.95 -43.45
N LYS A 80 1.54 15.04 -43.25
CA LYS A 80 0.65 15.62 -44.29
C LYS A 80 1.41 16.26 -45.44
N GLU A 81 2.54 16.90 -45.15
CA GLU A 81 3.39 17.58 -46.16
C GLU A 81 4.31 16.63 -46.89
N PHE A 82 4.42 15.37 -46.44
CA PHE A 82 5.27 14.39 -47.10
C PHE A 82 4.73 14.02 -48.46
N THR A 83 5.47 14.45 -49.51
CA THR A 83 5.20 14.08 -50.89
C THR A 83 6.14 12.92 -51.28
N PRO A 84 5.60 11.75 -51.69
CA PRO A 84 6.43 10.64 -52.11
C PRO A 84 7.25 11.01 -53.38
N THR A 85 8.55 11.16 -53.23
CA THR A 85 9.46 11.31 -54.37
C THR A 85 9.67 9.94 -55.03
N GLN A 86 9.55 9.88 -56.38
CA GLN A 86 9.96 8.69 -57.14
C GLN A 86 11.49 8.59 -57.09
N VAL A 87 12.00 7.60 -56.33
CA VAL A 87 13.43 7.30 -56.30
C VAL A 87 13.68 6.08 -57.20
N ASP A 88 14.64 6.20 -58.13
CA ASP A 88 15.05 5.11 -59.01
C ASP A 88 15.52 3.87 -58.24
N SER A 89 15.14 2.71 -58.73
CA SER A 89 15.16 1.40 -58.05
C SER A 89 16.54 0.78 -57.85
N LYS A 90 17.66 1.48 -58.12
CA LYS A 90 18.99 0.85 -58.10
C LYS A 90 19.85 1.05 -56.86
N ASP A 91 19.51 2.01 -55.96
CA ASP A 91 20.35 2.37 -54.83
C ASP A 91 19.62 2.41 -53.47
N GLN A 92 18.60 1.59 -53.24
CA GLN A 92 17.93 1.57 -51.93
C GLN A 92 18.50 0.48 -51.01
N PRO A 93 19.06 0.87 -49.84
CA PRO A 93 19.24 -0.10 -48.79
C PRO A 93 17.85 -0.59 -48.35
N SER A 94 17.63 -1.88 -48.45
CA SER A 94 16.42 -2.56 -47.92
C SER A 94 16.27 -2.21 -46.45
N LEU A 95 15.49 -1.15 -46.12
CA LEU A 95 15.12 -0.80 -44.77
C LEU A 95 14.10 -1.84 -44.30
N LYS A 96 14.60 -3.02 -43.87
CA LYS A 96 13.81 -3.96 -43.06
C LYS A 96 13.27 -3.18 -41.87
N PRO A 97 11.97 -3.28 -41.55
CA PRO A 97 11.49 -2.73 -40.30
C PRO A 97 12.39 -3.27 -39.18
N ALA A 98 12.63 -2.47 -38.12
CA ALA A 98 13.50 -2.89 -37.00
C ALA A 98 12.88 -4.12 -36.29
N GLN A 99 12.98 -5.27 -36.99
CA GLN A 99 12.55 -6.56 -36.49
C GLN A 99 13.55 -7.01 -35.43
N LEU A 100 13.05 -7.14 -34.18
CA LEU A 100 13.86 -7.52 -33.01
C LEU A 100 13.89 -9.03 -32.85
N LEU A 101 12.82 -9.73 -33.27
CA LEU A 101 12.69 -11.17 -33.13
C LEU A 101 11.81 -11.74 -34.27
N HIS A 102 12.17 -12.95 -34.69
CA HIS A 102 11.35 -13.79 -35.55
C HIS A 102 11.51 -15.26 -35.10
N LEU A 103 10.42 -15.91 -34.73
CA LEU A 103 10.34 -17.34 -34.46
C LEU A 103 9.37 -17.93 -35.47
N SER A 104 9.90 -18.58 -36.52
CA SER A 104 9.11 -19.25 -37.54
C SER A 104 8.69 -20.65 -37.13
N PHE A 105 9.42 -21.27 -36.17
CA PHE A 105 9.29 -22.67 -35.72
C PHE A 105 9.58 -23.71 -36.81
N ASP A 106 10.05 -23.31 -37.99
CA ASP A 106 10.35 -24.20 -39.15
C ASP A 106 11.53 -25.14 -38.89
N ASP A 107 12.27 -24.94 -37.79
CA ASP A 107 13.32 -25.86 -37.38
C ASP A 107 12.76 -27.23 -36.93
N GLY A 108 11.43 -27.37 -36.83
CA GLY A 108 10.71 -28.60 -36.48
C GLY A 108 11.05 -29.16 -35.12
N LYS A 109 11.66 -28.34 -34.24
CA LYS A 109 12.10 -28.75 -32.91
C LYS A 109 11.09 -28.41 -31.83
N ASP A 110 10.83 -29.35 -30.96
CA ASP A 110 10.08 -29.11 -29.72
C ASP A 110 10.74 -28.00 -28.88
N LYS A 111 9.93 -27.22 -28.20
CA LYS A 111 10.39 -26.16 -27.28
C LYS A 111 9.95 -26.51 -25.85
N GLY A 112 10.81 -27.20 -25.11
CA GLY A 112 10.46 -27.78 -23.84
C GLY A 112 9.40 -28.90 -24.00
N ALA A 113 8.29 -28.79 -23.25
CA ALA A 113 7.16 -29.72 -23.40
C ALA A 113 6.27 -29.39 -24.61
N ASN A 114 6.41 -28.22 -25.22
CA ASN A 114 5.63 -27.79 -26.37
C ASN A 114 6.11 -28.50 -27.65
N LYS A 115 5.18 -28.96 -28.49
CA LYS A 115 5.45 -29.84 -29.65
C LYS A 115 5.43 -29.09 -30.97
N ALA A 116 6.42 -29.36 -31.81
CA ALA A 116 6.40 -28.93 -33.20
C ALA A 116 5.32 -29.71 -33.96
N VAL A 117 4.51 -29.01 -34.75
CA VAL A 117 3.39 -29.54 -35.53
C VAL A 117 3.29 -28.81 -36.86
N PRO A 118 2.59 -29.33 -37.87
CA PRO A 118 2.30 -28.59 -39.09
C PRO A 118 1.63 -27.27 -38.83
N GLY A 119 2.13 -26.19 -39.39
CA GLY A 119 1.69 -24.81 -39.14
C GLY A 119 0.86 -24.20 -40.26
N LYS A 120 0.62 -22.90 -40.15
CA LYS A 120 0.03 -22.10 -41.21
C LYS A 120 1.04 -21.91 -42.35
N LEU A 121 2.31 -21.69 -42.00
CA LEU A 121 3.46 -21.58 -42.90
C LEU A 121 4.52 -22.52 -42.36
N GLY A 122 4.76 -23.65 -43.04
CA GLY A 122 5.74 -24.64 -42.59
C GLY A 122 5.34 -25.33 -41.26
N GLN A 123 6.09 -25.06 -40.22
CA GLN A 123 5.88 -25.64 -38.88
C GLN A 123 5.40 -24.60 -37.88
N ALA A 124 4.58 -25.02 -36.95
CA ALA A 124 4.11 -24.24 -35.81
C ALA A 124 4.45 -24.94 -34.49
N ILE A 125 4.23 -24.26 -33.38
CA ILE A 125 4.36 -24.83 -32.05
C ILE A 125 3.00 -24.99 -31.39
N LYS A 126 2.72 -26.22 -30.91
CA LYS A 126 1.55 -26.54 -30.10
C LYS A 126 1.89 -26.40 -28.62
N LEU A 127 1.18 -25.53 -27.95
CA LEU A 127 1.46 -25.14 -26.57
C LEU A 127 0.77 -26.07 -25.56
N THR A 128 1.48 -26.40 -24.49
CA THR A 128 0.90 -27.16 -23.36
C THR A 128 0.06 -26.28 -22.44
N GLY A 129 0.33 -24.97 -22.40
CA GLY A 129 -0.28 -24.03 -21.48
C GLY A 129 0.43 -23.92 -20.13
N ASP A 130 1.34 -24.83 -19.81
CA ASP A 130 2.08 -24.87 -18.54
C ASP A 130 3.58 -24.66 -18.73
N ASP A 131 4.07 -24.69 -19.96
CA ASP A 131 5.49 -24.47 -20.32
C ASP A 131 5.64 -23.30 -21.28
N ALA A 132 6.23 -22.21 -20.78
CA ALA A 132 6.36 -21.00 -21.56
C ALA A 132 7.57 -21.03 -22.50
N ILE A 133 7.39 -20.55 -23.72
CA ILE A 133 8.51 -20.25 -24.62
C ILE A 133 9.02 -18.85 -24.33
N GLY A 134 10.18 -18.77 -23.68
CA GLY A 134 10.84 -17.49 -23.36
C GLY A 134 11.55 -16.89 -24.57
N THR A 135 11.52 -15.57 -24.66
CA THR A 135 12.30 -14.81 -25.64
C THR A 135 13.42 -14.01 -24.98
N LYS A 136 14.24 -13.28 -25.78
CA LYS A 136 15.27 -12.36 -25.27
C LYS A 136 14.94 -10.90 -25.57
N VAL A 137 13.67 -10.60 -25.93
CA VAL A 137 13.20 -9.26 -26.30
C VAL A 137 11.92 -8.90 -25.56
N GLY A 138 11.58 -7.62 -25.52
CA GLY A 138 10.30 -7.18 -24.98
C GLY A 138 10.36 -6.17 -23.84
N ASP A 139 11.54 -5.71 -23.42
CA ASP A 139 11.67 -4.73 -22.34
C ASP A 139 11.36 -3.30 -22.81
N PHE A 140 10.12 -3.08 -23.26
CA PHE A 140 9.65 -1.78 -23.74
C PHE A 140 9.18 -0.88 -22.58
N HIS A 141 9.42 0.44 -22.73
CA HIS A 141 8.76 1.46 -21.93
C HIS A 141 7.37 1.78 -22.51
N ARG A 142 6.47 2.34 -21.70
CA ARG A 142 5.09 2.66 -22.12
C ARG A 142 5.03 3.67 -23.28
N GLU A 143 6.02 4.57 -23.36
CA GLU A 143 6.14 5.56 -24.44
C GLU A 143 6.85 5.05 -25.70
N GLN A 144 7.37 3.83 -25.70
CA GLN A 144 8.03 3.25 -26.88
C GLN A 144 7.00 2.60 -27.80
N PRO A 145 6.93 3.00 -29.08
CA PRO A 145 6.13 2.28 -30.04
C PRO A 145 6.71 0.90 -30.31
N PHE A 146 5.86 -0.11 -30.39
CA PHE A 146 6.25 -1.47 -30.78
C PHE A 146 5.08 -2.22 -31.41
N THR A 147 5.39 -3.34 -32.08
CA THR A 147 4.43 -4.23 -32.73
C THR A 147 4.79 -5.67 -32.44
N VAL A 148 3.78 -6.50 -32.16
CA VAL A 148 3.91 -7.96 -32.08
C VAL A 148 2.93 -8.58 -33.06
N SER A 149 3.40 -9.56 -33.86
CA SER A 149 2.62 -10.23 -34.88
C SER A 149 2.81 -11.74 -34.80
N LEU A 150 1.77 -12.50 -35.04
CA LEU A 150 1.79 -13.97 -35.04
C LEU A 150 0.59 -14.54 -35.79
N TRP A 151 0.72 -15.77 -36.28
CA TRP A 151 -0.42 -16.62 -36.58
C TRP A 151 -0.80 -17.40 -35.34
N LEU A 152 -2.09 -17.51 -35.07
CA LEU A 152 -2.62 -18.33 -33.98
C LEU A 152 -3.82 -19.16 -34.43
N GLN A 153 -3.99 -20.34 -33.80
CA GLN A 153 -5.19 -21.15 -33.90
C GLN A 153 -5.56 -21.61 -32.50
N THR A 154 -6.81 -21.36 -32.08
CA THR A 154 -7.36 -21.92 -30.84
C THR A 154 -8.13 -23.20 -31.16
N PRO A 155 -7.92 -24.31 -30.42
CA PRO A 155 -8.63 -25.57 -30.71
C PRO A 155 -10.10 -25.55 -30.26
N ASP A 156 -10.42 -24.74 -29.25
CA ASP A 156 -11.70 -24.67 -28.57
C ASP A 156 -12.04 -23.26 -28.11
N LEU A 157 -13.18 -23.05 -27.49
CA LEU A 157 -13.55 -21.82 -26.84
C LEU A 157 -12.76 -21.64 -25.54
N LYS A 158 -12.15 -20.49 -25.35
CA LYS A 158 -11.35 -20.14 -24.19
C LYS A 158 -12.02 -19.02 -23.38
N ASP A 159 -12.45 -19.31 -22.16
CA ASP A 159 -12.86 -18.26 -21.21
C ASP A 159 -11.70 -17.27 -20.95
N ARG A 160 -10.50 -17.83 -20.80
CA ARG A 160 -9.26 -17.08 -20.62
C ARG A 160 -8.07 -17.92 -21.06
N ALA A 161 -7.17 -17.31 -21.85
CA ALA A 161 -5.88 -17.93 -22.20
C ALA A 161 -4.82 -16.85 -22.49
N VAL A 162 -3.59 -17.06 -22.00
CA VAL A 162 -2.46 -16.18 -22.24
C VAL A 162 -1.78 -16.57 -23.55
N ILE A 163 -1.94 -15.78 -24.62
CA ILE A 163 -1.25 -16.00 -25.89
C ILE A 163 0.23 -15.64 -25.73
N PHE A 164 0.51 -14.41 -25.29
CA PHE A 164 1.83 -14.01 -24.82
C PHE A 164 1.72 -12.92 -23.75
N SER A 165 2.74 -12.84 -22.91
CA SER A 165 2.86 -11.78 -21.91
C SER A 165 4.29 -11.36 -21.65
N ARG A 166 4.47 -10.16 -21.19
CA ARG A 166 5.68 -9.66 -20.55
C ARG A 166 5.29 -9.23 -19.14
N SER A 167 5.00 -10.19 -18.29
CA SER A 167 4.64 -10.02 -16.90
C SER A 167 5.08 -11.28 -16.14
N LYS A 168 5.41 -11.15 -14.85
CA LYS A 168 5.81 -12.32 -14.05
C LYS A 168 4.63 -13.22 -13.70
N ALA A 169 3.53 -12.63 -13.29
CA ALA A 169 2.35 -13.35 -12.82
C ALA A 169 1.10 -12.50 -12.96
N TRP A 170 -0.07 -13.13 -12.91
CA TRP A 170 -1.33 -12.42 -12.95
C TRP A 170 -1.53 -11.59 -11.66
N HIS A 171 -2.38 -12.00 -10.71
CA HIS A 171 -2.68 -11.20 -9.52
C HIS A 171 -1.47 -10.80 -8.68
N ASP A 172 -0.56 -11.74 -8.45
CA ASP A 172 0.60 -11.52 -7.56
C ASP A 172 1.60 -10.49 -8.06
N ALA A 173 1.59 -10.18 -9.36
CA ALA A 173 2.43 -9.15 -9.95
C ALA A 173 1.60 -7.96 -10.47
N ALA A 174 0.32 -7.86 -10.08
CA ALA A 174 -0.64 -6.90 -10.61
C ALA A 174 -0.66 -6.86 -12.14
N SER A 175 -0.29 -7.97 -12.78
CA SER A 175 -0.07 -8.13 -14.23
C SER A 175 0.91 -7.12 -14.86
N ARG A 176 1.78 -6.46 -14.08
CA ARG A 176 2.66 -5.38 -14.57
C ARG A 176 3.46 -5.81 -15.80
N GLY A 177 3.27 -5.10 -16.88
CA GLY A 177 3.86 -5.36 -18.19
C GLY A 177 2.88 -5.12 -19.32
N TYR A 178 2.80 -6.05 -20.24
CA TYR A 178 1.81 -6.07 -21.31
C TYR A 178 1.45 -7.52 -21.69
N GLU A 179 0.26 -7.69 -22.29
CA GLU A 179 -0.29 -9.01 -22.52
C GLU A 179 -1.26 -9.04 -23.68
N LEU A 180 -1.24 -10.11 -24.46
CA LEU A 180 -2.30 -10.48 -25.38
C LEU A 180 -2.99 -11.74 -24.86
N LEU A 181 -4.28 -11.62 -24.59
CA LEU A 181 -5.12 -12.71 -24.06
C LEU A 181 -6.25 -13.05 -25.01
N LEU A 182 -6.75 -14.28 -24.91
CA LEU A 182 -8.13 -14.61 -25.21
C LEU A 182 -8.97 -14.49 -23.93
N VAL A 183 -10.07 -13.74 -23.98
CA VAL A 183 -11.04 -13.58 -22.90
C VAL A 183 -12.43 -13.76 -23.52
N ASP A 184 -13.12 -14.85 -23.16
CA ASP A 184 -14.36 -15.29 -23.82
C ASP A 184 -14.19 -15.39 -25.35
N ASN A 185 -13.09 -15.95 -25.77
CA ASN A 185 -12.63 -16.06 -27.16
C ASN A 185 -12.39 -14.72 -27.91
N HIS A 186 -12.43 -13.58 -27.23
CA HIS A 186 -12.08 -12.29 -27.80
C HIS A 186 -10.63 -11.94 -27.51
N LEU A 187 -9.94 -11.32 -28.45
CA LEU A 187 -8.58 -10.84 -28.24
C LEU A 187 -8.61 -9.60 -27.35
N GLN A 188 -7.82 -9.60 -26.29
CA GLN A 188 -7.61 -8.46 -25.41
C GLN A 188 -6.14 -8.09 -25.38
N TRP A 189 -5.82 -6.84 -25.74
CA TRP A 189 -4.48 -6.27 -25.75
C TRP A 189 -4.36 -5.20 -24.67
N SER A 190 -3.37 -5.33 -23.79
CA SER A 190 -3.24 -4.44 -22.62
C SER A 190 -1.81 -4.08 -22.31
N LEU A 191 -1.59 -2.81 -21.87
CA LEU A 191 -0.40 -2.36 -21.18
C LEU A 191 -0.76 -2.01 -19.74
N ILE A 192 0.03 -2.48 -18.77
CA ILE A 192 -0.40 -2.54 -17.36
C ILE A 192 0.73 -2.10 -16.43
N HIS A 193 0.45 -1.15 -15.55
CA HIS A 193 1.24 -0.91 -14.34
C HIS A 193 0.66 -1.70 -13.16
N PHE A 194 -0.65 -1.58 -12.95
CA PHE A 194 -1.41 -2.25 -11.89
C PHE A 194 -2.81 -2.59 -12.41
N TRP A 195 -3.12 -3.88 -12.56
CA TRP A 195 -4.41 -4.31 -13.07
C TRP A 195 -5.50 -4.30 -11.99
N PRO A 196 -6.70 -3.79 -12.28
CA PRO A 196 -7.13 -3.13 -13.54
C PRO A 196 -6.97 -1.60 -13.52
N GLY A 197 -6.69 -0.97 -12.39
CA GLY A 197 -6.90 0.46 -12.16
C GLY A 197 -5.81 1.37 -12.77
N ASN A 198 -4.60 0.86 -13.08
CA ASN A 198 -3.57 1.62 -13.79
C ASN A 198 -3.12 0.84 -15.02
N ALA A 199 -3.97 0.86 -16.05
CA ALA A 199 -3.79 0.12 -17.30
C ALA A 199 -4.52 0.78 -18.46
N ILE A 200 -4.06 0.48 -19.68
CA ILE A 200 -4.80 0.70 -20.93
C ILE A 200 -5.09 -0.65 -21.58
N SER A 201 -6.31 -0.84 -22.07
CA SER A 201 -6.75 -2.13 -22.61
C SER A 201 -7.83 -1.96 -23.66
N VAL A 202 -7.71 -2.70 -24.75
CA VAL A 202 -8.72 -2.82 -25.82
C VAL A 202 -9.09 -4.30 -26.00
N LYS A 203 -10.36 -4.58 -26.29
CA LYS A 203 -10.89 -5.93 -26.56
C LYS A 203 -11.61 -5.93 -27.89
N THR A 204 -11.45 -6.99 -28.70
CA THR A 204 -12.20 -7.14 -29.95
C THR A 204 -13.69 -7.36 -29.66
N LYS A 205 -14.56 -6.83 -30.52
CA LYS A 205 -16.00 -7.08 -30.46
C LYS A 205 -16.38 -8.42 -31.07
N ASP A 206 -15.57 -8.89 -32.00
CA ASP A 206 -15.78 -10.17 -32.67
C ASP A 206 -14.85 -11.22 -32.07
N PRO A 207 -15.34 -12.45 -31.80
CA PRO A 207 -14.55 -13.54 -31.24
C PRO A 207 -13.66 -14.20 -32.32
N VAL A 208 -12.57 -14.80 -31.87
CA VAL A 208 -11.76 -15.71 -32.68
C VAL A 208 -12.48 -17.06 -32.79
N LYS A 209 -12.61 -17.57 -34.02
CA LYS A 209 -13.27 -18.87 -34.24
C LYS A 209 -12.31 -20.03 -33.96
N PRO A 210 -12.74 -21.01 -33.18
CA PRO A 210 -11.96 -22.24 -32.97
C PRO A 210 -11.68 -22.99 -34.28
N GLY A 211 -10.50 -23.60 -34.38
CA GLY A 211 -10.08 -24.40 -35.52
C GLY A 211 -9.58 -23.62 -36.74
N GLU A 212 -9.76 -22.29 -36.76
CA GLU A 212 -9.30 -21.44 -37.87
C GLU A 212 -7.95 -20.77 -37.54
N TRP A 213 -7.04 -20.73 -38.52
CA TRP A 213 -5.83 -19.95 -38.43
C TRP A 213 -6.14 -18.46 -38.64
N VAL A 214 -5.71 -17.65 -37.70
CA VAL A 214 -5.92 -16.21 -37.71
C VAL A 214 -4.58 -15.49 -37.54
N HIS A 215 -4.27 -14.57 -38.45
CA HIS A 215 -3.12 -13.67 -38.27
C HIS A 215 -3.51 -12.52 -37.34
N VAL A 216 -2.80 -12.38 -36.24
CA VAL A 216 -3.01 -11.32 -35.26
C VAL A 216 -1.81 -10.43 -35.19
N THR A 217 -2.03 -9.11 -35.29
CA THR A 217 -0.99 -8.12 -35.02
C THR A 217 -1.50 -7.13 -34.01
N VAL A 218 -0.71 -6.83 -32.97
CA VAL A 218 -1.01 -5.83 -31.97
C VAL A 218 0.05 -4.74 -31.97
N THR A 219 -0.39 -3.49 -31.81
CA THR A 219 0.51 -2.33 -31.82
C THR A 219 0.30 -1.43 -30.61
N ASN A 220 1.39 -0.78 -30.21
CA ASN A 220 1.40 0.35 -29.28
C ASN A 220 2.06 1.55 -29.98
N ASP A 221 1.46 2.73 -29.91
CA ASP A 221 2.01 3.96 -30.47
C ASP A 221 2.82 4.81 -29.49
N GLY A 222 2.92 4.36 -28.22
CA GLY A 222 3.63 5.05 -27.15
C GLY A 222 2.90 6.25 -26.56
N SER A 223 1.60 6.41 -26.80
CA SER A 223 0.81 7.51 -26.25
C SER A 223 0.39 7.32 -24.81
N SER A 224 0.53 6.12 -24.26
CA SER A 224 -0.02 5.71 -22.95
C SER A 224 -1.55 5.88 -22.86
N SER A 225 -2.26 5.84 -23.99
CA SER A 225 -3.71 5.86 -24.11
C SER A 225 -4.21 4.62 -24.83
N ALA A 226 -5.40 4.15 -24.45
CA ALA A 226 -6.04 3.00 -25.09
C ALA A 226 -6.29 3.23 -26.59
N ARG A 227 -6.48 4.47 -27.03
CA ARG A 227 -6.61 4.81 -28.46
C ARG A 227 -5.32 4.56 -29.25
N GLY A 228 -4.17 4.52 -28.58
CA GLY A 228 -2.87 4.18 -29.18
C GLY A 228 -2.63 2.68 -29.33
N LEU A 229 -3.49 1.84 -28.75
CA LEU A 229 -3.48 0.39 -28.90
C LEU A 229 -4.36 -0.02 -30.07
N GLN A 230 -3.86 -0.90 -30.95
CA GLN A 230 -4.66 -1.47 -32.02
C GLN A 230 -4.43 -2.97 -32.15
N ILE A 231 -5.49 -3.68 -32.50
CA ILE A 231 -5.49 -5.10 -32.85
C ILE A 231 -5.85 -5.20 -34.34
N TYR A 232 -5.07 -5.98 -35.09
CA TYR A 232 -5.34 -6.30 -36.48
C TYR A 232 -5.60 -7.81 -36.59
N ILE A 233 -6.62 -8.13 -37.36
CA ILE A 233 -6.99 -9.52 -37.68
C ILE A 233 -6.88 -9.68 -39.20
N ASN A 234 -6.09 -10.66 -39.65
CA ASN A 234 -5.85 -10.92 -41.07
C ASN A 234 -5.50 -9.66 -41.83
N GLY A 235 -4.58 -8.85 -41.27
CA GLY A 235 -4.05 -7.63 -41.89
C GLY A 235 -4.97 -6.40 -41.81
N LYS A 236 -6.18 -6.51 -41.29
CA LYS A 236 -7.15 -5.41 -41.20
C LYS A 236 -7.36 -4.99 -39.74
N PRO A 237 -7.56 -3.69 -39.44
CA PRO A 237 -7.90 -3.23 -38.10
C PRO A 237 -9.19 -3.92 -37.62
N ALA A 238 -9.14 -4.50 -36.44
CA ALA A 238 -10.30 -5.12 -35.79
C ALA A 238 -11.21 -4.07 -35.14
N ASN A 239 -12.51 -4.36 -35.11
CA ASN A 239 -13.45 -3.56 -34.33
C ASN A 239 -13.25 -3.83 -32.84
N THR A 240 -12.87 -2.83 -32.09
CA THR A 240 -12.51 -2.98 -30.66
C THR A 240 -13.33 -2.07 -29.77
N GLU A 241 -13.44 -2.43 -28.50
CA GLU A 241 -13.92 -1.57 -27.41
C GLU A 241 -12.77 -1.27 -26.43
N ILE A 242 -12.79 -0.05 -25.87
CA ILE A 242 -11.87 0.33 -24.80
C ILE A 242 -12.40 -0.26 -23.50
N LYS A 243 -11.56 -1.06 -22.83
CA LYS A 243 -11.87 -1.61 -21.50
C LYS A 243 -11.36 -0.70 -20.38
N TYR A 244 -10.11 -0.23 -20.50
CA TYR A 244 -9.45 0.66 -19.54
C TYR A 244 -8.62 1.69 -20.31
N ASP A 245 -8.61 2.93 -19.84
CA ASP A 245 -7.81 4.03 -20.41
C ASP A 245 -7.24 4.92 -19.30
N HIS A 246 -6.43 4.30 -18.43
CA HIS A 246 -5.72 5.01 -17.37
C HIS A 246 -4.36 4.34 -17.12
N LEU A 247 -3.29 4.87 -17.73
CA LEU A 247 -1.93 4.38 -17.53
C LEU A 247 -0.99 5.55 -17.26
N THR A 248 -0.65 5.76 -16.00
CA THR A 248 0.16 6.89 -15.52
C THR A 248 1.55 6.47 -15.04
N ARG A 249 1.81 5.16 -14.94
CA ARG A 249 3.05 4.61 -14.38
C ARG A 249 3.74 3.66 -15.35
N ALA A 250 5.04 3.40 -15.08
CA ALA A 250 5.85 2.49 -15.87
C ALA A 250 5.27 1.08 -15.93
N ILE A 251 5.32 0.47 -17.10
CA ILE A 251 4.97 -0.94 -17.31
C ILE A 251 6.16 -1.87 -17.04
N LYS A 252 7.38 -1.33 -16.82
CA LYS A 252 8.58 -2.09 -16.43
C LYS A 252 8.57 -2.48 -14.95
N GLY A 253 9.44 -3.41 -14.56
CA GLY A 253 9.61 -3.81 -13.17
C GLY A 253 8.75 -4.99 -12.70
N GLY A 254 7.93 -5.60 -13.55
CA GLY A 254 7.09 -6.75 -13.22
C GLY A 254 7.85 -8.09 -13.04
N GLY A 255 9.17 -8.07 -12.96
CA GLY A 255 10.01 -9.23 -12.63
C GLY A 255 10.44 -10.09 -13.82
N ASN A 256 9.84 -9.95 -15.00
CA ASN A 256 10.29 -10.62 -16.22
C ASN A 256 10.49 -9.58 -17.34
N PRO A 257 11.72 -9.35 -17.83
CA PRO A 257 11.99 -8.32 -18.84
C PRO A 257 11.63 -8.74 -20.26
N HIS A 258 11.34 -10.01 -20.51
CA HIS A 258 11.17 -10.54 -21.86
C HIS A 258 9.79 -11.14 -22.10
N ILE A 259 9.38 -11.19 -23.36
CA ILE A 259 8.12 -11.82 -23.76
C ILE A 259 8.21 -13.33 -23.54
N ARG A 260 7.12 -13.89 -23.03
CA ARG A 260 6.86 -15.31 -22.90
C ARG A 260 5.57 -15.68 -23.64
N LEU A 261 5.59 -16.81 -24.33
CA LEU A 261 4.46 -17.32 -25.11
C LEU A 261 3.79 -18.47 -24.35
N GLY A 262 2.47 -18.47 -24.37
CA GLY A 262 1.64 -19.61 -23.98
C GLY A 262 1.41 -19.81 -22.50
N GLU A 263 2.16 -19.15 -21.62
CA GLU A 263 2.03 -19.34 -20.16
C GLU A 263 2.35 -18.04 -19.39
N ARG A 264 1.71 -17.90 -18.26
CA ARG A 264 2.07 -16.93 -17.20
C ARG A 264 1.74 -17.54 -15.83
N MET A 265 2.62 -17.36 -14.86
CA MET A 265 2.44 -17.89 -13.50
C MET A 265 1.08 -17.47 -12.91
N ARG A 266 0.36 -18.45 -12.33
CA ARG A 266 -0.96 -18.27 -11.71
C ARG A 266 -2.03 -17.71 -12.65
N ASP A 267 -1.93 -18.03 -13.93
CA ASP A 267 -2.92 -17.70 -14.95
C ASP A 267 -3.25 -18.92 -15.80
N ARG A 268 -4.24 -18.79 -16.66
CA ARG A 268 -4.61 -19.86 -17.61
C ARG A 268 -3.75 -19.72 -18.86
N GLY A 269 -2.87 -20.68 -19.10
CA GLY A 269 -2.06 -20.72 -20.29
C GLY A 269 -2.85 -21.08 -21.55
N PHE A 270 -2.23 -20.92 -22.73
CA PHE A 270 -2.85 -21.20 -24.04
C PHE A 270 -2.74 -22.69 -24.37
N LYS A 271 -3.40 -23.54 -23.56
CA LYS A 271 -3.37 -24.99 -23.70
C LYS A 271 -3.93 -25.45 -25.04
N GLU A 272 -3.18 -26.36 -25.73
CA GLU A 272 -3.48 -26.90 -27.05
C GLU A 272 -3.56 -25.86 -28.18
N GLY A 273 -3.28 -24.58 -27.87
CA GLY A 273 -3.22 -23.52 -28.87
C GLY A 273 -1.98 -23.64 -29.75
N LEU A 274 -2.09 -23.20 -30.99
CA LEU A 274 -1.02 -23.21 -31.96
C LEU A 274 -0.54 -21.77 -32.19
N ILE A 275 0.78 -21.60 -32.26
CA ILE A 275 1.41 -20.33 -32.63
C ILE A 275 2.41 -20.59 -33.76
N ASP A 276 2.41 -19.69 -34.73
CA ASP A 276 3.31 -19.72 -35.87
C ASP A 276 3.76 -18.29 -36.21
N GLU A 277 4.95 -18.14 -36.80
CA GLU A 277 5.47 -16.88 -37.33
C GLU A 277 5.46 -15.71 -36.30
N PHE A 278 5.89 -15.98 -35.07
CA PHE A 278 5.93 -14.96 -34.03
C PHE A 278 7.03 -13.91 -34.29
N ARG A 279 6.63 -12.64 -34.44
CA ARG A 279 7.55 -11.53 -34.77
C ARG A 279 7.36 -10.36 -33.80
N VAL A 280 8.46 -9.69 -33.48
CA VAL A 280 8.48 -8.48 -32.63
C VAL A 280 9.24 -7.37 -33.34
N PHE A 281 8.66 -6.17 -33.36
CA PHE A 281 9.23 -4.99 -34.00
C PHE A 281 9.35 -3.84 -32.99
N GLY A 282 10.47 -3.13 -32.99
CA GLY A 282 10.75 -1.96 -32.16
C GLY A 282 10.09 -0.65 -32.69
N SER A 283 8.99 -0.75 -33.43
CA SER A 283 8.21 0.39 -33.91
C SER A 283 6.77 0.00 -34.18
N LYS A 284 5.85 0.96 -34.18
CA LYS A 284 4.49 0.76 -34.72
C LYS A 284 4.59 0.58 -36.25
N LEU A 285 4.15 -0.55 -36.76
CA LEU A 285 4.06 -0.80 -38.19
C LEU A 285 2.88 -0.03 -38.79
N SER A 286 2.96 0.30 -40.08
CA SER A 286 1.81 0.81 -40.85
C SER A 286 0.88 -0.32 -41.25
N ASP A 287 -0.37 0.02 -41.58
CA ASP A 287 -1.39 -0.95 -42.03
C ASP A 287 -0.93 -1.77 -43.23
N GLN A 288 -0.27 -1.11 -44.21
CA GLN A 288 0.32 -1.80 -45.34
C GLN A 288 1.37 -2.84 -44.95
N LYS A 289 2.29 -2.48 -44.03
CA LYS A 289 3.31 -3.43 -43.56
C LYS A 289 2.73 -4.57 -42.76
N ILE A 290 1.65 -4.32 -42.01
CA ILE A 290 0.92 -5.37 -41.28
C ILE A 290 0.25 -6.31 -42.27
N SER A 291 -0.34 -5.79 -43.35
CA SER A 291 -0.92 -6.58 -44.42
C SER A 291 0.12 -7.43 -45.16
N ASP A 292 1.34 -6.86 -45.38
CA ASP A 292 2.44 -7.58 -46.01
C ASP A 292 2.95 -8.78 -45.19
N LEU A 293 2.74 -8.79 -43.87
CA LEU A 293 3.11 -9.91 -42.97
C LEU A 293 2.27 -11.18 -43.18
N LEU A 294 1.15 -11.09 -43.90
CA LEU A 294 0.28 -12.25 -44.22
C LEU A 294 0.91 -13.20 -45.21
N PHE A 295 1.81 -12.71 -46.08
CA PHE A 295 2.36 -13.46 -47.16
C PHE A 295 3.88 -13.56 -47.05
N PRO A 296 4.49 -14.74 -47.25
CA PRO A 296 5.92 -14.92 -47.26
C PRO A 296 6.47 -14.46 -48.61
N VAL A 297 6.31 -13.19 -48.98
CA VAL A 297 6.80 -12.66 -50.27
C VAL A 297 8.02 -11.77 -50.00
N ASP A 298 9.01 -11.97 -50.86
CA ASP A 298 10.15 -11.10 -51.09
C ASP A 298 9.74 -9.62 -50.98
N PRO A 299 10.40 -8.82 -50.18
CA PRO A 299 10.00 -7.43 -49.98
C PRO A 299 10.11 -6.67 -51.29
N ARG A 300 8.99 -6.47 -52.00
CA ARG A 300 8.95 -5.53 -53.10
C ARG A 300 9.40 -4.17 -52.60
N PRO A 301 10.31 -3.48 -53.29
CA PRO A 301 10.78 -2.17 -52.88
C PRO A 301 9.58 -1.21 -52.86
N LEU A 302 9.17 -0.81 -51.65
CA LEU A 302 8.15 0.20 -51.47
C LEU A 302 8.72 1.55 -51.91
N LYS A 303 8.04 2.16 -52.88
CA LYS A 303 8.28 3.54 -53.30
C LYS A 303 8.26 4.45 -52.08
N SER A 304 9.30 5.27 -51.91
CA SER A 304 9.55 6.32 -50.91
C SER A 304 8.90 6.12 -49.53
N ASN A 305 9.75 5.93 -48.54
CA ASN A 305 9.31 5.58 -47.22
C ASN A 305 9.36 6.83 -46.29
N LEU A 306 8.20 7.34 -45.86
CA LEU A 306 8.09 8.41 -44.88
C LEU A 306 9.04 8.20 -43.66
N LYS A 307 9.24 6.95 -43.25
CA LYS A 307 10.15 6.60 -42.14
C LYS A 307 11.64 6.80 -42.45
N SER A 308 12.03 6.98 -43.69
CA SER A 308 13.40 7.34 -44.05
C SER A 308 13.63 8.85 -44.12
N ASP A 309 12.55 9.62 -44.16
CA ASP A 309 12.60 11.08 -44.20
C ASP A 309 13.26 11.66 -42.94
N PRO A 310 14.28 12.52 -43.04
CA PRO A 310 14.96 13.12 -41.90
C PRO A 310 14.03 13.98 -41.02
N SER A 311 13.09 14.71 -41.64
CA SER A 311 12.16 15.60 -40.96
C SER A 311 11.17 14.78 -40.11
N TYR A 312 10.67 13.67 -40.67
CA TYR A 312 9.82 12.71 -39.96
C TYR A 312 10.57 12.07 -38.78
N LYS A 313 11.80 11.61 -38.97
CA LYS A 313 12.62 11.04 -37.89
C LYS A 313 12.86 12.03 -36.76
N THR A 314 13.14 13.29 -37.12
CA THR A 314 13.36 14.37 -36.13
C THR A 314 12.09 14.66 -35.37
N ALA A 315 10.95 14.87 -36.05
CA ALA A 315 9.66 15.13 -35.38
C ALA A 315 9.20 13.97 -34.50
N LEU A 316 9.41 12.73 -34.94
CA LEU A 316 9.11 11.54 -34.12
C LEU A 316 9.99 11.47 -32.88
N LYS A 317 11.28 11.75 -33.01
CA LYS A 317 12.22 11.79 -31.87
C LYS A 317 11.85 12.88 -30.86
N GLU A 318 11.47 14.06 -31.35
CA GLU A 318 11.01 15.16 -30.51
C GLU A 318 9.75 14.74 -29.69
N LEU A 319 8.76 14.14 -30.34
CA LEU A 319 7.57 13.64 -29.68
C LEU A 319 7.90 12.56 -28.63
N GLN A 320 8.77 11.60 -28.94
CA GLN A 320 9.20 10.58 -28.00
C GLN A 320 9.93 11.19 -26.81
N THR A 321 10.79 12.19 -27.05
CA THR A 321 11.52 12.91 -25.99
C THR A 321 10.53 13.66 -25.07
N ALA A 322 9.55 14.35 -25.64
CA ALA A 322 8.52 15.06 -24.88
C ALA A 322 7.68 14.09 -24.02
N ARG A 323 7.24 12.97 -24.60
CA ARG A 323 6.50 11.92 -23.87
C ARG A 323 7.33 11.32 -22.73
N SER A 324 8.59 11.00 -22.99
CA SER A 324 9.49 10.46 -21.96
C SER A 324 9.72 11.46 -20.81
N ALA A 325 9.87 12.74 -21.14
CA ALA A 325 10.03 13.78 -20.13
C ALA A 325 8.77 13.94 -19.25
N TYR A 326 7.58 13.91 -19.86
CA TYR A 326 6.30 13.92 -19.13
C TYR A 326 6.16 12.70 -18.23
N ASN A 327 6.36 11.51 -18.79
CA ASN A 327 6.21 10.25 -18.06
C ASN A 327 7.14 10.15 -16.84
N ARG A 328 8.41 10.58 -16.97
CA ARG A 328 9.35 10.60 -15.84
C ARG A 328 8.90 11.52 -14.72
N LEU A 329 8.33 12.69 -15.04
CA LEU A 329 7.78 13.58 -14.02
C LEU A 329 6.56 12.95 -13.37
N GLU A 330 5.58 12.46 -14.14
CA GLU A 330 4.38 11.82 -13.66
C GLU A 330 4.69 10.62 -12.74
N GLU A 331 5.67 9.80 -13.13
CA GLU A 331 6.13 8.65 -12.35
C GLU A 331 6.85 9.03 -11.04
N SER A 332 7.42 10.23 -10.95
CA SER A 332 8.07 10.73 -9.75
C SER A 332 7.10 11.27 -8.69
N ILE A 333 5.85 11.54 -9.06
CA ILE A 333 4.83 12.08 -8.16
C ILE A 333 4.33 10.97 -7.23
N PRO A 334 4.32 11.18 -5.91
CA PRO A 334 3.77 10.21 -4.97
C PRO A 334 2.29 9.94 -5.22
N GLU A 335 1.86 8.72 -4.97
CA GLU A 335 0.44 8.32 -5.01
C GLU A 335 -0.03 7.81 -3.67
N ILE A 336 -1.31 8.02 -3.37
CA ILE A 336 -2.00 7.40 -2.24
C ILE A 336 -3.20 6.59 -2.73
N MET A 337 -3.52 5.54 -1.97
CA MET A 337 -4.79 4.84 -2.16
C MET A 337 -5.96 5.75 -1.78
N VAL A 338 -7.00 5.70 -2.57
CA VAL A 338 -8.26 6.43 -2.32
C VAL A 338 -9.44 5.48 -2.43
N MET A 339 -10.56 5.85 -1.81
CA MET A 339 -11.84 5.21 -2.06
C MET A 339 -12.50 5.84 -3.28
N GLU A 340 -12.92 5.02 -4.22
CA GLU A 340 -13.68 5.39 -5.40
C GLU A 340 -14.87 4.47 -5.53
N GLU A 341 -16.01 5.00 -5.96
CA GLU A 341 -17.20 4.20 -6.23
C GLU A 341 -17.02 3.40 -7.52
N SER A 342 -17.54 2.18 -7.52
CA SER A 342 -17.59 1.33 -8.71
C SER A 342 -18.44 1.99 -9.81
N ARG A 343 -18.00 1.88 -11.08
CA ARG A 343 -18.75 2.41 -12.24
C ARG A 343 -20.15 1.85 -12.38
N LYS A 344 -20.38 0.66 -11.83
CA LYS A 344 -21.68 0.01 -11.75
C LYS A 344 -21.99 -0.19 -10.28
N PRO A 345 -22.92 0.60 -9.69
CA PRO A 345 -23.35 0.42 -8.31
C PRO A 345 -23.79 -1.02 -8.03
N LYS A 346 -23.40 -1.54 -6.90
CA LYS A 346 -23.86 -2.85 -6.42
C LYS A 346 -25.14 -2.66 -5.63
N GLN A 347 -26.07 -3.61 -5.78
CA GLN A 347 -27.25 -3.63 -4.93
C GLN A 347 -26.88 -4.22 -3.56
N ALA A 348 -27.12 -3.45 -2.50
CA ALA A 348 -26.92 -3.90 -1.13
C ALA A 348 -28.14 -4.68 -0.62
N TYR A 349 -27.90 -5.62 0.30
CA TYR A 349 -28.92 -6.53 0.85
C TYR A 349 -28.76 -6.67 2.37
N ILE A 350 -29.87 -6.88 3.07
CA ILE A 350 -29.82 -7.40 4.42
C ILE A 350 -29.30 -8.86 4.33
N LEU A 351 -28.26 -9.17 5.06
CA LEU A 351 -27.71 -10.52 5.09
C LEU A 351 -28.32 -11.29 6.26
N ASN A 352 -29.06 -12.36 5.96
CA ASN A 352 -29.68 -13.17 7.01
C ASN A 352 -28.61 -13.81 7.91
N ARG A 353 -28.67 -13.50 9.19
CA ARG A 353 -27.67 -13.90 10.22
C ARG A 353 -26.23 -13.48 9.84
N GLY A 354 -26.08 -12.37 9.11
CA GLY A 354 -24.76 -11.86 8.68
C GLY A 354 -24.03 -12.68 7.61
N SER A 355 -24.69 -13.68 7.00
CA SER A 355 -24.09 -14.52 5.95
C SER A 355 -24.19 -13.89 4.59
N TYR A 356 -23.06 -13.62 3.93
CA TYR A 356 -23.01 -13.01 2.59
C TYR A 356 -23.62 -13.90 1.49
N GLU A 357 -23.72 -15.20 1.73
CA GLU A 357 -24.37 -16.14 0.80
C GLU A 357 -25.90 -16.13 0.91
N ASN A 358 -26.43 -15.67 2.06
CA ASN A 358 -27.87 -15.67 2.34
C ASN A 358 -28.42 -14.24 2.32
N ARG A 359 -28.66 -13.72 1.11
CA ARG A 359 -29.20 -12.38 0.86
C ARG A 359 -30.70 -12.34 1.16
N GLY A 360 -31.12 -11.38 1.95
CA GLY A 360 -32.51 -11.07 2.26
C GLY A 360 -33.05 -9.93 1.38
N LYS A 361 -33.76 -8.97 2.02
CA LYS A 361 -34.34 -7.81 1.34
C LYS A 361 -33.26 -6.87 0.82
N GLU A 362 -33.52 -6.23 -0.32
CA GLU A 362 -32.71 -5.15 -0.84
C GLU A 362 -32.80 -3.92 0.08
N VAL A 363 -31.68 -3.21 0.19
CA VAL A 363 -31.58 -1.95 0.91
C VAL A 363 -30.80 -0.93 0.08
N GLU A 364 -31.09 0.32 0.32
CA GLU A 364 -30.36 1.46 -0.22
C GLU A 364 -29.57 2.15 0.90
N ALA A 365 -28.59 2.98 0.53
CA ALA A 365 -27.87 3.80 1.48
C ALA A 365 -28.85 4.74 2.21
N ALA A 366 -28.91 4.64 3.54
CA ALA A 366 -29.77 5.46 4.37
C ALA A 366 -29.13 5.76 5.72
N PHE A 367 -29.57 6.87 6.34
CA PHE A 367 -29.24 7.17 7.74
C PHE A 367 -30.16 6.32 8.66
N PRO A 368 -29.68 5.94 9.85
CA PRO A 368 -30.52 5.20 10.80
C PRO A 368 -31.81 5.93 11.14
N GLU A 369 -32.93 5.22 11.10
CA GLU A 369 -34.26 5.81 11.26
C GLU A 369 -34.48 6.45 12.64
N PHE A 370 -33.79 5.98 13.68
CA PHE A 370 -33.88 6.51 15.05
C PHE A 370 -33.08 7.80 15.27
N LEU A 371 -32.31 8.26 14.29
CA LEU A 371 -31.53 9.51 14.37
C LEU A 371 -32.08 10.54 13.37
N PRO A 372 -32.00 11.85 13.70
CA PRO A 372 -32.50 12.90 12.81
C PRO A 372 -31.67 12.95 11.52
N SER A 373 -32.37 13.12 10.37
CA SER A 373 -31.72 13.24 9.06
C SER A 373 -31.21 14.67 8.77
N PHE A 374 -31.64 15.66 9.56
CA PHE A 374 -31.34 17.10 9.35
C PHE A 374 -31.73 17.60 7.96
N GLY A 375 -32.74 17.01 7.34
CA GLY A 375 -33.18 17.34 5.98
C GLY A 375 -32.20 16.91 4.87
N MET A 376 -31.17 16.16 5.19
CA MET A 376 -30.17 15.67 4.23
C MET A 376 -30.62 14.38 3.54
N LYS A 377 -30.22 14.22 2.27
CA LYS A 377 -30.43 12.98 1.51
C LYS A 377 -29.20 12.11 1.55
N PRO A 378 -29.34 10.81 1.80
CA PRO A 378 -28.23 9.84 1.84
C PRO A 378 -27.80 9.43 0.42
N THR A 379 -27.00 10.24 -0.25
CA THR A 379 -26.61 10.03 -1.66
C THR A 379 -25.28 9.30 -1.86
N ASN A 380 -24.32 9.56 -0.98
CA ASN A 380 -22.97 9.01 -1.07
C ASN A 380 -22.21 9.18 0.26
N ARG A 381 -20.96 8.72 0.32
CA ARG A 381 -20.10 8.85 1.52
C ARG A 381 -19.88 10.28 1.98
N LEU A 382 -19.90 11.27 1.07
CA LEU A 382 -19.81 12.69 1.44
C LEU A 382 -21.06 13.14 2.20
N SER A 383 -22.25 12.70 1.78
CA SER A 383 -23.50 12.99 2.49
C SER A 383 -23.50 12.34 3.88
N LEU A 384 -22.99 11.11 4.01
CA LEU A 384 -22.79 10.45 5.30
C LEU A 384 -21.82 11.24 6.20
N ALA A 385 -20.69 11.71 5.65
CA ALA A 385 -19.72 12.50 6.41
C ALA A 385 -20.33 13.81 6.92
N LYS A 386 -21.07 14.54 6.07
CA LYS A 386 -21.79 15.77 6.45
C LYS A 386 -22.84 15.51 7.52
N TRP A 387 -23.56 14.40 7.43
CA TRP A 387 -24.56 14.01 8.44
C TRP A 387 -23.89 13.69 9.78
N LEU A 388 -22.81 12.90 9.79
CA LEU A 388 -22.04 12.57 11.00
C LEU A 388 -21.44 13.82 11.68
N THR A 389 -21.03 14.82 10.91
CA THR A 389 -20.44 16.05 11.43
C THR A 389 -21.44 17.21 11.58
N HIS A 390 -22.73 16.93 11.44
CA HIS A 390 -23.76 17.96 11.64
C HIS A 390 -23.70 18.48 13.09
N PRO A 391 -23.77 19.80 13.33
CA PRO A 391 -23.64 20.37 14.68
C PRO A 391 -24.62 19.81 15.71
N GLU A 392 -25.82 19.47 15.27
CA GLU A 392 -26.88 18.92 16.13
C GLU A 392 -26.85 17.38 16.22
N HIS A 393 -25.83 16.71 15.62
CA HIS A 393 -25.74 15.25 15.68
C HIS A 393 -25.50 14.78 17.12
N PRO A 394 -26.42 13.99 17.74
CA PRO A 394 -26.41 13.75 19.18
C PRO A 394 -25.26 12.88 19.68
N LEU A 395 -24.63 12.09 18.81
CA LEU A 395 -23.65 11.08 19.21
C LEU A 395 -22.21 11.42 18.85
N THR A 396 -21.96 11.96 17.65
CA THR A 396 -20.60 12.05 17.11
C THR A 396 -19.65 12.85 18.01
N SER A 397 -20.05 14.04 18.44
CA SER A 397 -19.20 14.88 19.31
C SER A 397 -18.96 14.22 20.68
N ARG A 398 -19.99 13.63 21.29
CA ARG A 398 -19.88 12.95 22.59
C ARG A 398 -18.93 11.75 22.52
N VAL A 399 -19.04 10.94 21.48
CA VAL A 399 -18.17 9.77 21.27
C VAL A 399 -16.71 10.20 21.08
N ILE A 400 -16.47 11.24 20.28
CA ILE A 400 -15.11 11.74 20.04
C ILE A 400 -14.50 12.36 21.29
N VAL A 401 -15.25 13.21 22.02
CA VAL A 401 -14.81 13.81 23.28
C VAL A 401 -14.51 12.71 24.32
N ASN A 402 -15.37 11.72 24.43
CA ASN A 402 -15.15 10.58 25.32
C ASN A 402 -13.86 9.82 25.00
N ARG A 403 -13.54 9.63 23.72
CA ARG A 403 -12.28 8.98 23.28
C ARG A 403 -11.05 9.82 23.59
N PHE A 404 -11.09 11.13 23.40
CA PHE A 404 -9.99 12.03 23.77
C PHE A 404 -9.81 12.06 25.28
N TRP A 405 -10.92 12.13 26.05
CA TRP A 405 -10.88 12.01 27.49
C TRP A 405 -10.23 10.68 27.92
N GLN A 406 -10.68 9.57 27.37
CA GLN A 406 -10.10 8.24 27.63
C GLN A 406 -8.61 8.16 27.34
N SER A 407 -8.12 8.82 26.28
CA SER A 407 -6.69 8.81 25.96
C SER A 407 -5.83 9.52 27.01
N LEU A 408 -6.39 10.49 27.74
CA LEU A 408 -5.72 11.24 28.79
C LEU A 408 -5.91 10.60 30.18
N PHE A 409 -7.10 10.11 30.46
CA PHE A 409 -7.48 9.58 31.79
C PHE A 409 -7.41 8.04 31.89
N GLY A 410 -7.21 7.33 30.77
CA GLY A 410 -7.24 5.86 30.74
C GLY A 410 -8.65 5.27 30.69
N ARG A 411 -9.66 6.00 31.18
CA ARG A 411 -11.07 5.66 31.15
C ARG A 411 -11.88 6.82 30.57
N GLY A 412 -12.89 6.52 29.77
CA GLY A 412 -13.82 7.53 29.26
C GLY A 412 -14.79 8.03 30.35
N LEU A 413 -15.40 9.20 30.16
CA LEU A 413 -16.53 9.66 30.92
C LEU A 413 -17.71 8.67 30.86
N VAL A 414 -17.89 8.05 29.68
CA VAL A 414 -18.62 6.80 29.49
C VAL A 414 -17.58 5.68 29.43
N GLY A 415 -17.57 4.81 30.44
CA GLY A 415 -16.54 3.78 30.60
C GLY A 415 -16.61 2.69 29.55
N THR A 416 -17.80 2.41 29.02
CA THR A 416 -18.05 1.52 27.87
C THR A 416 -17.91 2.33 26.56
N SER A 417 -16.69 2.72 26.19
CA SER A 417 -16.45 3.54 25.00
C SER A 417 -16.88 2.87 23.68
N GLU A 418 -17.05 1.58 23.70
CA GLU A 418 -17.59 0.73 22.62
C GLU A 418 -19.12 0.69 22.59
N ASP A 419 -19.79 1.03 23.69
CA ASP A 419 -21.24 0.98 23.82
C ASP A 419 -21.81 2.22 24.52
N PHE A 420 -22.52 3.05 23.75
CA PHE A 420 -23.26 4.23 24.19
C PHE A 420 -24.79 3.95 24.23
N GLY A 421 -25.18 2.69 24.03
CA GLY A 421 -26.57 2.25 24.05
C GLY A 421 -27.11 1.97 25.45
N MET A 422 -28.26 1.31 25.48
CA MET A 422 -29.00 1.01 26.75
C MET A 422 -28.25 0.06 27.69
N GLN A 423 -27.31 -0.74 27.15
CA GLN A 423 -26.47 -1.65 27.92
C GLN A 423 -25.14 -1.04 28.36
N GLY A 424 -24.80 0.13 27.81
CA GLY A 424 -23.59 0.88 28.14
C GLY A 424 -23.69 1.53 29.54
N GLU A 425 -22.53 1.85 30.10
CA GLU A 425 -22.46 2.62 31.33
C GLU A 425 -22.97 4.05 31.14
N ARG A 426 -23.76 4.53 32.08
CA ARG A 426 -24.14 5.93 32.12
C ARG A 426 -22.96 6.78 32.60
N PRO A 427 -22.73 7.96 31.99
CA PRO A 427 -21.68 8.87 32.44
C PRO A 427 -22.02 9.44 33.83
N GLU A 428 -21.09 9.36 34.77
CA GLU A 428 -21.24 10.03 36.07
C GLU A 428 -21.28 11.56 35.92
N HIS A 429 -20.51 12.10 34.95
CA HIS A 429 -20.39 13.53 34.70
C HIS A 429 -21.04 13.88 33.35
N ARG A 430 -22.34 13.64 33.21
CA ARG A 430 -23.08 13.86 31.97
C ARG A 430 -22.97 15.31 31.48
N GLU A 431 -23.15 16.26 32.36
CA GLU A 431 -23.10 17.69 32.05
C GLU A 431 -21.72 18.12 31.51
N LEU A 432 -20.65 17.56 32.08
CA LEU A 432 -19.29 17.78 31.60
C LEU A 432 -19.12 17.24 30.18
N LEU A 433 -19.61 16.02 29.89
CA LEU A 433 -19.54 15.44 28.56
C LEU A 433 -20.32 16.28 27.56
N ASP A 434 -21.50 16.73 27.91
CA ASP A 434 -22.37 17.56 27.06
C ASP A 434 -21.74 18.92 26.79
N GLU A 435 -21.20 19.60 27.79
CA GLU A 435 -20.54 20.90 27.67
C GLU A 435 -19.27 20.81 26.82
N LEU A 436 -18.38 19.85 27.09
CA LEU A 436 -17.19 19.64 26.27
C LEU A 436 -17.54 19.33 24.81
N SER A 437 -18.59 18.56 24.59
CA SER A 437 -19.06 18.22 23.24
C SER A 437 -19.60 19.43 22.48
N ALA A 438 -20.41 20.27 23.13
CA ALA A 438 -20.94 21.49 22.56
C ALA A 438 -19.81 22.49 22.22
N ARG A 439 -18.86 22.68 23.13
CA ARG A 439 -17.70 23.57 22.91
C ARG A 439 -16.77 23.05 21.84
N PHE A 440 -16.59 21.74 21.73
CA PHE A 440 -15.79 21.12 20.66
C PHE A 440 -16.39 21.38 19.29
N VAL A 441 -17.70 21.20 19.11
CA VAL A 441 -18.41 21.56 17.89
C VAL A 441 -18.32 23.06 17.58
N ALA A 442 -18.59 23.91 18.58
CA ALA A 442 -18.54 25.37 18.43
C ALA A 442 -17.13 25.90 18.06
N SER A 443 -16.08 25.18 18.45
CA SER A 443 -14.70 25.52 18.09
C SER A 443 -14.31 25.12 16.66
N GLY A 444 -15.23 24.57 15.87
CA GLY A 444 -14.95 24.01 14.55
C GLY A 444 -14.19 22.68 14.63
N TRP A 445 -14.46 21.86 15.63
CA TRP A 445 -13.81 20.56 15.87
C TRP A 445 -12.29 20.66 16.12
N ASP A 446 -11.87 21.73 16.85
CA ASP A 446 -10.46 21.96 17.18
C ASP A 446 -9.96 20.97 18.25
N THR A 447 -9.39 19.89 17.76
CA THR A 447 -8.84 18.80 18.58
C THR A 447 -7.74 19.29 19.54
N LYS A 448 -6.85 20.17 19.05
CA LYS A 448 -5.72 20.66 19.88
C LYS A 448 -6.22 21.52 21.02
N ARG A 449 -7.23 22.35 20.78
CA ARG A 449 -7.88 23.17 21.80
C ARG A 449 -8.54 22.27 22.86
N LEU A 450 -9.31 21.27 22.44
CA LEU A 450 -9.95 20.32 23.37
C LEU A 450 -8.93 19.60 24.25
N MET A 451 -7.88 19.03 23.63
CA MET A 451 -6.82 18.34 24.37
C MET A 451 -6.10 19.26 25.37
N LYS A 452 -5.78 20.51 24.96
CA LYS A 452 -5.19 21.50 25.84
C LYS A 452 -6.11 21.85 27.01
N GLU A 453 -7.39 22.05 26.76
CA GLU A 453 -8.38 22.38 27.78
C GLU A 453 -8.47 21.28 28.83
N ILE A 454 -8.53 20.02 28.43
CA ILE A 454 -8.56 18.87 29.33
C ILE A 454 -7.24 18.79 30.12
N ALA A 455 -6.09 18.88 29.45
CA ALA A 455 -4.77 18.78 30.08
C ALA A 455 -4.47 19.93 31.07
N MET A 456 -5.03 21.11 30.84
CA MET A 456 -4.88 22.27 31.72
C MET A 456 -5.90 22.30 32.87
N SER A 457 -6.84 21.35 32.90
CA SER A 457 -7.82 21.26 33.97
C SER A 457 -7.17 20.86 35.31
N ARG A 458 -7.71 21.35 36.40
CA ARG A 458 -7.27 20.96 37.75
C ARG A 458 -7.41 19.46 37.95
N VAL A 459 -8.44 18.84 37.39
CA VAL A 459 -8.69 17.39 37.50
C VAL A 459 -7.56 16.57 36.89
N TYR A 460 -7.03 16.99 35.73
CA TYR A 460 -5.94 16.28 35.09
C TYR A 460 -4.58 16.51 35.77
N GLN A 461 -4.42 17.68 36.42
CA GLN A 461 -3.18 18.07 37.08
C GLN A 461 -3.10 17.62 38.58
N GLN A 462 -4.11 16.92 39.07
CA GLN A 462 -4.06 16.31 40.40
C GLN A 462 -3.00 15.22 40.48
N ASP A 463 -2.47 15.00 41.69
CA ASP A 463 -1.66 13.83 41.99
C ASP A 463 -2.46 12.54 41.74
N SER A 464 -1.81 11.53 41.21
CA SER A 464 -2.42 10.21 40.98
C SER A 464 -2.38 9.28 42.18
N PHE A 465 -1.73 9.71 43.29
CA PHE A 465 -1.69 8.97 44.52
C PHE A 465 -3.11 8.79 45.12
N ALA A 466 -3.38 7.62 45.67
CA ALA A 466 -4.63 7.31 46.34
C ALA A 466 -4.33 6.57 47.63
N ASN A 467 -4.97 6.97 48.70
CA ASN A 467 -4.95 6.21 49.95
C ASN A 467 -5.91 5.00 49.90
N SER A 468 -5.80 4.10 50.86
CA SER A 468 -6.60 2.86 50.89
C SER A 468 -8.11 3.11 50.85
N LEU A 469 -8.59 4.16 51.55
CA LEU A 469 -10.00 4.53 51.60
C LEU A 469 -10.53 5.05 50.24
N GLU A 470 -9.73 5.83 49.55
CA GLU A 470 -10.06 6.31 48.19
C GLU A 470 -10.11 5.17 47.17
N LEU A 471 -9.18 4.22 47.28
CA LEU A 471 -9.18 3.02 46.43
C LEU A 471 -10.36 2.10 46.71
N GLU A 472 -10.78 2.00 47.98
CA GLU A 472 -11.96 1.22 48.38
C GLU A 472 -13.26 1.84 47.87
N LYS A 473 -13.41 3.17 47.99
CA LYS A 473 -14.63 3.90 47.62
C LYS A 473 -14.79 4.10 46.10
N ASP A 474 -13.68 4.40 45.42
CA ASP A 474 -13.67 4.69 43.97
C ASP A 474 -12.42 4.12 43.30
N PRO A 475 -12.33 2.78 43.17
CA PRO A 475 -11.16 2.13 42.60
C PRO A 475 -10.89 2.56 41.16
N ALA A 476 -11.93 2.83 40.39
CA ALA A 476 -11.84 3.22 38.97
C ALA A 476 -11.71 4.74 38.74
N ASN A 477 -11.57 5.55 39.81
CA ASN A 477 -11.51 7.01 39.74
C ASN A 477 -12.66 7.63 38.92
N ARG A 478 -13.88 7.12 39.07
CA ARG A 478 -15.06 7.61 38.35
C ARG A 478 -15.46 9.01 38.79
N LEU A 479 -15.22 9.34 40.05
CA LEU A 479 -15.53 10.65 40.67
C LEU A 479 -14.42 11.69 40.42
N LEU A 480 -13.33 11.30 39.73
CA LEU A 480 -12.21 12.19 39.36
C LEU A 480 -11.56 12.85 40.61
N ALA A 481 -11.47 12.13 41.72
CA ALA A 481 -10.90 12.62 42.98
C ALA A 481 -9.36 12.68 42.97
N ARG A 482 -8.72 12.08 41.96
CA ARG A 482 -7.27 12.04 41.77
C ARG A 482 -6.89 12.15 40.28
N GLY A 483 -5.60 12.39 40.01
CA GLY A 483 -5.07 12.38 38.66
C GLY A 483 -5.15 11.01 37.97
N PRO A 484 -5.01 10.97 36.65
CA PRO A 484 -5.10 9.73 35.87
C PRO A 484 -3.90 8.81 36.14
N ARG A 485 -4.20 7.51 36.31
CA ARG A 485 -3.17 6.47 36.43
C ARG A 485 -3.52 5.29 35.52
N HIS A 486 -2.78 5.12 34.44
CA HIS A 486 -2.99 4.03 33.51
C HIS A 486 -1.70 3.70 32.76
N ARG A 487 -1.59 2.47 32.29
CA ARG A 487 -0.42 2.04 31.51
C ARG A 487 -0.35 2.79 30.17
N LEU A 488 0.87 3.17 29.79
CA LEU A 488 1.15 3.80 28.52
C LEU A 488 0.88 2.82 27.35
N PRO A 489 0.35 3.30 26.22
CA PRO A 489 0.24 2.47 25.01
C PRO A 489 1.63 2.12 24.44
N ALA A 490 1.68 1.02 23.68
CA ALA A 490 2.89 0.46 23.11
C ALA A 490 3.78 1.49 22.38
N GLU A 491 3.14 2.38 21.64
CA GLU A 491 3.81 3.44 20.89
C GLU A 491 4.55 4.42 21.84
N GLN A 492 3.93 4.76 22.96
CA GLN A 492 4.52 5.69 23.92
C GLN A 492 5.64 5.03 24.72
N ILE A 493 5.52 3.76 25.10
CA ILE A 493 6.59 3.00 25.79
C ILE A 493 7.86 3.00 24.95
N ARG A 494 7.74 2.70 23.65
CA ARG A 494 8.88 2.73 22.73
C ARG A 494 9.45 4.15 22.55
N ASP A 495 8.59 5.12 22.31
CA ASP A 495 9.01 6.50 22.05
C ASP A 495 9.66 7.13 23.28
N GLN A 496 9.22 6.78 24.49
CA GLN A 496 9.83 7.19 25.76
C GLN A 496 11.25 6.65 25.91
N ALA A 497 11.48 5.34 25.63
CA ALA A 497 12.81 4.75 25.69
C ALA A 497 13.76 5.41 24.67
N LEU A 498 13.29 5.70 23.46
CA LEU A 498 14.04 6.43 22.46
C LEU A 498 14.35 7.87 22.88
N THR A 499 13.39 8.55 23.53
CA THR A 499 13.56 9.93 24.00
C THR A 499 14.58 9.99 25.11
N ALA A 500 14.45 9.15 26.14
CA ALA A 500 15.36 9.14 27.28
C ALA A 500 16.81 8.84 26.88
N SER A 501 17.00 7.93 25.93
CA SER A 501 18.33 7.61 25.37
C SER A 501 18.88 8.69 24.44
N GLY A 502 18.02 9.56 23.89
CA GLY A 502 18.39 10.56 22.89
C GLY A 502 18.50 10.02 21.47
N LEU A 503 17.99 8.82 21.23
CA LEU A 503 17.95 8.22 19.89
C LEU A 503 16.72 8.66 19.08
N LEU A 504 15.68 9.22 19.69
CA LEU A 504 14.47 9.61 18.99
C LEU A 504 14.75 10.60 17.85
N VAL A 505 14.30 10.27 16.66
CA VAL A 505 14.28 11.16 15.50
C VAL A 505 12.91 11.83 15.41
N PRO A 506 12.79 13.14 15.74
CA PRO A 506 11.50 13.83 15.84
C PRO A 506 10.94 14.29 14.49
N LYS A 507 11.49 13.84 13.37
CA LYS A 507 11.10 14.23 12.01
C LYS A 507 9.62 13.95 11.76
N VAL A 508 8.88 14.96 11.33
CA VAL A 508 7.46 14.88 10.97
C VAL A 508 7.30 14.65 9.47
N GLY A 509 6.33 13.81 9.10
CA GLY A 509 6.01 13.52 7.70
C GLY A 509 6.94 12.48 7.05
N GLY A 510 6.72 12.22 5.77
CA GLY A 510 7.44 11.22 4.99
C GLY A 510 6.89 9.80 5.14
N PRO A 511 7.48 8.82 4.43
CA PRO A 511 6.99 7.44 4.38
C PRO A 511 7.13 6.71 5.72
N SER A 512 6.37 5.65 5.90
CA SER A 512 6.50 4.72 7.02
C SER A 512 7.88 4.04 6.99
N VAL A 513 8.32 3.58 8.16
CA VAL A 513 9.61 2.92 8.39
C VAL A 513 9.40 1.56 9.05
N HIS A 514 10.36 0.66 8.85
CA HIS A 514 10.40 -0.66 9.50
C HIS A 514 11.45 -0.62 10.62
N PRO A 515 11.09 -0.29 11.87
CA PRO A 515 12.07 -0.23 12.97
C PRO A 515 12.34 -1.59 13.62
N TYR A 516 11.92 -2.70 13.00
CA TYR A 516 12.05 -4.06 13.52
C TYR A 516 12.37 -5.05 12.42
N ASP A 517 12.99 -6.17 12.77
CA ASP A 517 13.15 -7.33 11.91
C ASP A 517 11.99 -8.31 12.10
N LEU A 518 11.54 -8.91 11.01
CA LEU A 518 10.50 -9.92 11.00
C LEU A 518 10.94 -11.08 10.11
N ALA A 519 11.71 -12.02 10.68
CA ALA A 519 12.24 -13.15 9.97
C ALA A 519 11.21 -14.23 9.64
N GLU A 520 10.21 -14.41 10.50
CA GLU A 520 9.22 -15.51 10.46
C GLU A 520 8.02 -15.26 9.56
N SER A 521 8.03 -14.21 8.76
CA SER A 521 6.95 -13.91 7.84
C SER A 521 7.18 -14.59 6.49
N PHE A 522 6.09 -14.96 5.82
CA PHE A 522 6.10 -15.38 4.42
C PHE A 522 6.86 -14.40 3.49
N LYS A 523 6.92 -13.12 3.88
CA LYS A 523 7.78 -12.11 3.28
C LYS A 523 8.51 -11.37 4.41
N PRO A 524 9.73 -11.79 4.78
CA PRO A 524 10.46 -11.16 5.85
C PRO A 524 10.68 -9.67 5.58
N SER A 525 10.64 -8.87 6.63
CA SER A 525 10.87 -7.42 6.58
C SER A 525 12.22 -7.11 7.20
N LYS A 526 13.08 -6.42 6.46
CA LYS A 526 14.35 -5.92 6.99
C LYS A 526 14.16 -4.53 7.60
N PRO A 527 14.91 -4.19 8.65
CA PRO A 527 14.84 -2.87 9.25
C PRO A 527 15.22 -1.75 8.26
N THR A 528 14.54 -0.61 8.36
CA THR A 528 14.95 0.62 7.69
C THR A 528 16.12 1.21 8.45
N MET A 529 17.34 1.09 7.92
CA MET A 529 18.56 1.51 8.59
C MET A 529 18.66 3.04 8.81
N GLY A 530 19.56 3.45 9.70
CA GLY A 530 19.80 4.86 10.02
C GLY A 530 18.64 5.50 10.79
N GLU A 531 18.24 6.72 10.43
CA GLU A 531 17.16 7.47 11.09
C GLU A 531 15.84 6.68 11.16
N GLY A 532 15.57 5.80 10.19
CA GLY A 532 14.34 5.02 10.12
C GLY A 532 14.11 4.10 11.31
N LEU A 533 15.17 3.63 11.96
CA LEU A 533 15.09 2.79 13.16
C LEU A 533 14.53 3.55 14.39
N TYR A 534 14.72 4.86 14.44
CA TYR A 534 14.51 5.67 15.63
C TYR A 534 13.41 6.72 15.47
N ARG A 535 12.66 6.69 14.37
CA ARG A 535 11.49 7.54 14.19
C ARG A 535 10.41 7.21 15.20
N ARG A 536 9.53 8.19 15.47
CA ARG A 536 8.35 7.97 16.33
C ARG A 536 7.55 6.76 15.89
N SER A 537 7.00 6.03 16.82
CA SER A 537 6.21 4.82 16.60
C SER A 537 4.99 5.04 15.70
N LEU A 538 4.49 6.27 15.61
CA LEU A 538 3.47 6.69 14.64
C LEU A 538 3.84 6.34 13.19
N TYR A 539 5.13 6.37 12.84
CA TYR A 539 5.64 6.09 11.50
C TYR A 539 6.01 4.62 11.27
N THR A 540 5.81 3.74 12.25
CA THR A 540 6.06 2.32 12.07
C THR A 540 5.11 1.75 11.02
N TYR A 541 5.69 1.15 9.98
CA TYR A 541 4.93 0.41 8.97
C TYR A 541 4.20 -0.77 9.64
N TRP A 542 2.89 -0.83 9.45
CA TRP A 542 2.06 -1.86 10.05
C TRP A 542 1.76 -2.95 9.02
N LYS A 543 2.56 -4.00 9.02
CA LYS A 543 2.33 -5.13 8.14
C LYS A 543 1.17 -5.97 8.69
N ARG A 544 0.10 -6.10 7.89
CA ARG A 544 -1.12 -6.80 8.30
C ARG A 544 -0.88 -8.25 8.74
N THR A 545 0.00 -8.98 8.03
CA THR A 545 0.34 -10.39 8.31
C THR A 545 1.46 -10.57 9.33
N GLY A 546 2.08 -9.50 9.78
CA GLY A 546 3.21 -9.54 10.71
C GLY A 546 3.46 -8.15 11.33
N PRO A 547 2.60 -7.69 12.26
CA PRO A 547 2.84 -6.43 12.98
C PRO A 547 4.05 -6.55 13.90
N SER A 548 4.57 -5.40 14.38
CA SER A 548 5.70 -5.35 15.28
C SER A 548 5.48 -6.22 16.54
N PRO A 549 6.30 -7.26 16.77
CA PRO A 549 6.10 -8.16 17.92
C PRO A 549 6.16 -7.44 19.28
N ALA A 550 7.10 -6.50 19.44
CA ALA A 550 7.21 -5.70 20.66
C ALA A 550 5.94 -4.86 20.92
N MET A 551 5.39 -4.22 19.88
CA MET A 551 4.15 -3.46 20.03
C MET A 551 2.95 -4.36 20.33
N MET A 552 2.89 -5.55 19.72
CA MET A 552 1.84 -6.53 20.01
C MET A 552 1.91 -7.05 21.46
N ALA A 553 3.10 -7.23 22.00
CA ALA A 553 3.28 -7.60 23.40
C ALA A 553 2.71 -6.54 24.37
N PHE A 554 2.65 -5.27 23.95
CA PHE A 554 2.07 -4.15 24.71
C PHE A 554 0.67 -3.76 24.22
N ASP A 555 -0.12 -4.71 23.73
CA ASP A 555 -1.53 -4.57 23.35
C ASP A 555 -1.79 -3.54 22.25
N ALA A 556 -0.85 -3.38 21.32
CA ALA A 556 -1.11 -2.56 20.14
C ALA A 556 -2.21 -3.18 19.27
N VAL A 557 -3.08 -2.34 18.72
CA VAL A 557 -4.20 -2.79 17.87
C VAL A 557 -3.68 -3.41 16.57
N LYS A 558 -4.21 -4.58 16.19
CA LYS A 558 -3.84 -5.28 14.95
C LYS A 558 -4.19 -4.50 13.66
N ARG A 559 -5.14 -3.56 13.74
CA ARG A 559 -5.61 -2.71 12.62
C ARG A 559 -6.30 -3.49 11.49
N ASP A 560 -6.72 -4.70 11.72
CA ASP A 560 -7.54 -5.50 10.81
C ASP A 560 -9.04 -5.22 10.98
N VAL A 561 -9.45 -4.77 12.17
CA VAL A 561 -10.79 -4.30 12.49
C VAL A 561 -10.74 -2.99 13.25
N CYS A 562 -11.83 -2.21 13.24
CA CYS A 562 -11.95 -1.02 14.05
C CYS A 562 -12.04 -1.38 15.53
N SER A 563 -11.24 -0.71 16.36
CA SER A 563 -11.25 -0.87 17.83
C SER A 563 -11.67 0.43 18.48
N ALA A 564 -12.75 0.40 19.25
CA ALA A 564 -13.21 1.56 20.01
C ALA A 564 -12.42 1.76 21.30
N LYS A 565 -11.94 0.68 21.89
CA LYS A 565 -11.15 0.65 23.14
C LYS A 565 -9.97 -0.28 22.96
N ARG A 566 -8.80 0.13 23.42
CA ARG A 566 -7.63 -0.75 23.53
C ARG A 566 -7.68 -1.50 24.83
N GLU A 567 -7.39 -2.78 24.79
CA GLU A 567 -7.14 -3.55 25.99
C GLU A 567 -5.81 -3.12 26.60
N THR A 568 -5.68 -3.30 27.91
CA THR A 568 -4.44 -3.10 28.65
C THR A 568 -4.24 -4.29 29.56
N THR A 569 -3.26 -5.12 29.22
CA THR A 569 -2.87 -6.29 30.01
C THR A 569 -1.56 -6.02 30.76
N SER A 570 -1.31 -6.74 31.83
CA SER A 570 -0.02 -6.76 32.50
C SER A 570 0.48 -8.20 32.52
N THR A 571 1.52 -8.48 31.73
CA THR A 571 2.01 -9.84 31.53
C THR A 571 3.53 -9.92 31.79
N PRO A 572 4.04 -11.08 32.23
CA PRO A 572 5.49 -11.29 32.33
C PRO A 572 6.23 -11.11 31.01
N LEU A 573 5.56 -11.39 29.88
CA LEU A 573 6.14 -11.18 28.54
C LEU A 573 6.51 -9.72 28.30
N GLN A 574 5.73 -8.77 28.81
CA GLN A 574 6.02 -7.33 28.67
C GLN A 574 7.32 -6.95 29.38
N ALA A 575 7.52 -7.44 30.61
CA ALA A 575 8.78 -7.25 31.34
C ALA A 575 9.95 -7.88 30.58
N LEU A 576 9.76 -9.09 30.06
CA LEU A 576 10.79 -9.78 29.27
C LEU A 576 11.14 -9.03 27.99
N VAL A 577 10.17 -8.41 27.30
CA VAL A 577 10.41 -7.59 26.11
C VAL A 577 11.21 -6.33 26.44
N LEU A 578 10.96 -5.66 27.58
CA LEU A 578 11.76 -4.51 28.01
C LEU A 578 13.19 -4.90 28.38
N LEU A 579 13.41 -6.10 28.93
CA LEU A 579 14.74 -6.59 29.30
C LEU A 579 15.52 -7.10 28.10
N ASN A 580 14.89 -7.82 27.16
CA ASN A 580 15.60 -8.57 26.10
C ASN A 580 15.33 -8.06 24.67
N GLY A 581 14.33 -7.20 24.48
CA GLY A 581 14.02 -6.65 23.17
C GLY A 581 15.20 -5.82 22.65
N ILE A 582 15.72 -6.16 21.49
CA ILE A 582 16.94 -5.56 20.89
C ILE A 582 16.93 -4.03 20.97
N GLN A 583 15.82 -3.40 20.63
CA GLN A 583 15.69 -1.94 20.65
C GLN A 583 15.68 -1.36 22.08
N PHE A 584 15.13 -2.08 23.05
CA PHE A 584 15.13 -1.65 24.46
C PHE A 584 16.51 -1.84 25.11
N VAL A 585 17.22 -2.90 24.77
CA VAL A 585 18.64 -3.08 25.14
C VAL A 585 19.48 -1.94 24.58
N GLU A 586 19.33 -1.64 23.30
CA GLU A 586 20.04 -0.56 22.62
C GLU A 586 19.77 0.81 23.24
N THR A 587 18.49 1.13 23.54
CA THR A 587 18.14 2.41 24.20
C THR A 587 18.71 2.49 25.61
N SER A 588 18.66 1.40 26.38
CA SER A 588 19.25 1.34 27.73
C SER A 588 20.77 1.55 27.70
N ARG A 589 21.46 0.88 26.79
CA ARG A 589 22.89 1.08 26.55
C ARG A 589 23.23 2.54 26.20
N HIS A 590 22.47 3.10 25.26
CA HIS A 590 22.71 4.48 24.80
C HIS A 590 22.47 5.51 25.91
N LEU A 591 21.44 5.27 26.74
CA LEU A 591 21.18 6.10 27.92
C LEU A 591 22.35 5.99 28.92
N ALA A 592 22.79 4.79 29.24
CA ALA A 592 23.92 4.52 30.15
C ALA A 592 25.22 5.16 29.61
N GLU A 593 25.54 4.96 28.34
CA GLU A 593 26.73 5.53 27.70
C GLU A 593 26.75 7.06 27.75
N LYS A 594 25.63 7.68 27.41
CA LYS A 594 25.48 9.15 27.39
C LYS A 594 25.59 9.77 28.77
N THR A 595 24.99 9.14 29.78
CA THR A 595 25.03 9.63 31.16
C THR A 595 26.41 9.37 31.79
N LEU A 596 27.04 8.25 31.53
CA LEU A 596 28.41 7.93 31.97
C LEU A 596 29.43 8.90 31.36
N GLN A 597 29.32 9.24 30.07
CA GLN A 597 30.18 10.26 29.43
C GLN A 597 30.08 11.65 30.08
N LYS A 598 28.87 11.99 30.58
CA LYS A 598 28.65 13.25 31.27
C LYS A 598 29.20 13.26 32.71
N HIS A 599 29.18 12.11 33.39
CA HIS A 599 29.59 11.94 34.80
C HIS A 599 30.56 10.75 34.98
N PRO A 600 31.79 10.78 34.44
CA PRO A 600 32.63 9.61 34.28
C PRO A 600 33.15 8.98 35.59
N ALA A 601 33.11 9.69 36.70
CA ALA A 601 33.62 9.21 37.99
C ALA A 601 32.53 9.02 39.06
N GLU A 602 31.26 9.28 38.72
CA GLU A 602 30.20 9.42 39.71
C GLU A 602 29.00 8.49 39.42
N VAL A 603 29.22 7.17 39.55
CA VAL A 603 28.20 6.15 39.23
C VAL A 603 26.85 6.44 39.87
N LYS A 604 26.82 6.90 41.13
CA LYS A 604 25.56 7.28 41.80
C LYS A 604 24.83 8.41 41.08
N VAL A 605 25.55 9.41 40.57
CA VAL A 605 24.96 10.51 39.79
C VAL A 605 24.47 10.02 38.44
N VAL A 606 25.20 9.10 37.79
CA VAL A 606 24.77 8.45 36.55
C VAL A 606 23.42 7.74 36.76
N ILE A 607 23.28 6.94 37.81
CA ILE A 607 22.06 6.23 38.14
C ILE A 607 20.90 7.23 38.40
N GLN A 608 21.16 8.28 39.16
CA GLN A 608 20.15 9.33 39.43
C GLN A 608 19.69 10.03 38.16
N GLU A 609 20.59 10.36 37.23
CA GLU A 609 20.24 10.99 35.96
C GLU A 609 19.48 10.05 35.04
N MET A 610 19.85 8.76 34.94
CA MET A 610 19.10 7.75 34.20
C MET A 610 17.67 7.63 34.74
N TYR A 611 17.54 7.59 36.07
CA TYR A 611 16.24 7.51 36.72
C TYR A 611 15.39 8.74 36.44
N LEU A 612 15.95 9.94 36.60
CA LEU A 612 15.26 11.19 36.31
C LEU A 612 14.76 11.25 34.84
N ARG A 613 15.55 10.76 33.88
CA ARG A 613 15.18 10.74 32.48
C ARG A 613 14.06 9.76 32.14
N LEU A 614 13.97 8.65 32.87
CA LEU A 614 12.95 7.62 32.64
C LEU A 614 11.70 7.83 33.47
N ALA A 615 11.85 8.17 34.75
CA ALA A 615 10.74 8.30 35.71
C ALA A 615 10.27 9.74 35.93
N SER A 616 11.00 10.76 35.38
CA SER A 616 10.71 12.20 35.57
C SER A 616 10.75 12.69 37.03
N ARG A 617 11.36 11.93 37.92
CA ARG A 617 11.63 12.28 39.32
C ARG A 617 12.98 11.76 39.76
N HIS A 618 13.49 12.27 40.85
CA HIS A 618 14.69 11.71 41.49
C HIS A 618 14.33 10.41 42.25
N PRO A 619 15.25 9.42 42.24
CA PRO A 619 15.06 8.23 43.03
C PRO A 619 15.24 8.54 44.54
N ASP A 620 14.53 7.82 45.39
CA ASP A 620 14.71 7.90 46.82
C ASP A 620 15.97 7.12 47.29
N GLU A 621 16.27 7.17 48.59
CA GLU A 621 17.45 6.51 49.15
C GLU A 621 17.40 4.98 49.05
N LYS A 622 16.18 4.38 49.12
CA LYS A 622 16.02 2.92 48.98
C LYS A 622 16.21 2.50 47.53
N GLU A 623 15.66 3.24 46.59
CA GLU A 623 15.79 3.00 45.17
C GLU A 623 17.26 3.11 44.71
N ILE A 624 17.97 4.16 45.16
CA ILE A 624 19.41 4.32 44.89
C ILE A 624 20.20 3.14 45.48
N LYS A 625 19.90 2.69 46.71
CA LYS A 625 20.57 1.57 47.33
C LYS A 625 20.38 0.28 46.52
N ILE A 626 19.17 0.01 46.05
CA ILE A 626 18.86 -1.18 45.24
C ILE A 626 19.56 -1.11 43.89
N LEU A 627 19.44 0.01 43.21
CA LEU A 627 20.05 0.18 41.88
C LEU A 627 21.58 0.15 41.91
N SER A 628 22.18 0.68 43.00
CA SER A 628 23.62 0.59 43.22
C SER A 628 24.06 -0.85 43.49
N ALA A 629 23.28 -1.62 44.25
CA ALA A 629 23.58 -3.04 44.47
C ALA A 629 23.51 -3.86 43.17
N ILE A 630 22.50 -3.60 42.31
CA ILE A 630 22.43 -4.21 40.96
C ILE A 630 23.68 -3.85 40.15
N PHE A 631 24.08 -2.58 40.18
CA PHE A 631 25.29 -2.15 39.46
C PHE A 631 26.53 -2.89 39.94
N GLU A 632 26.78 -3.00 41.24
CA GLU A 632 27.94 -3.68 41.83
C GLU A 632 27.97 -5.17 41.49
N GLU A 633 26.80 -5.83 41.59
CA GLU A 633 26.68 -7.27 41.23
C GLU A 633 26.99 -7.50 39.74
N GLN A 634 26.40 -6.70 38.87
CA GLN A 634 26.61 -6.83 37.43
C GLN A 634 28.00 -6.40 37.01
N LEU A 635 28.60 -5.42 37.65
CA LEU A 635 30.00 -5.03 37.43
C LEU A 635 30.95 -6.16 37.81
N PHE A 636 30.72 -6.83 38.93
CA PHE A 636 31.50 -7.99 39.35
C PHE A 636 31.38 -9.11 38.32
N HIS A 637 30.16 -9.43 37.87
CA HIS A 637 29.92 -10.45 36.85
C HIS A 637 30.63 -10.12 35.51
N PHE A 638 30.43 -8.91 34.98
CA PHE A 638 31.00 -8.54 33.70
C PHE A 638 32.52 -8.33 33.73
N LYS A 639 33.11 -8.04 34.88
CA LYS A 639 34.57 -8.05 35.06
C LYS A 639 35.13 -9.48 34.99
N ALA A 640 34.39 -10.46 35.52
CA ALA A 640 34.76 -11.88 35.44
C ALA A 640 34.52 -12.48 34.05
N HIS A 641 33.56 -11.91 33.29
CA HIS A 641 33.15 -12.41 31.96
C HIS A 641 33.15 -11.27 30.92
N PRO A 642 34.31 -10.72 30.52
CA PRO A 642 34.41 -9.56 29.66
C PRO A 642 33.85 -9.80 28.24
N GLU A 643 33.88 -11.03 27.74
CA GLU A 643 33.31 -11.36 26.42
C GLU A 643 31.76 -11.32 26.44
N GLU A 644 31.14 -11.66 27.57
CA GLU A 644 29.67 -11.51 27.75
C GLU A 644 29.31 -10.03 27.77
N ALA A 645 30.06 -9.19 28.51
CA ALA A 645 29.88 -7.75 28.49
C ALA A 645 29.94 -7.16 27.06
N LYS A 646 30.94 -7.56 26.30
CA LYS A 646 31.12 -7.14 24.93
C LYS A 646 29.98 -7.60 24.04
N SER A 647 29.58 -8.87 24.12
CA SER A 647 28.46 -9.45 23.39
C SER A 647 27.15 -8.70 23.70
N PHE A 648 26.87 -8.44 24.97
CA PHE A 648 25.70 -7.70 25.43
C PHE A 648 25.68 -6.29 24.87
N LEU A 649 26.79 -5.57 24.90
CA LEU A 649 26.92 -4.20 24.41
C LEU A 649 26.92 -4.10 22.86
N THR A 650 27.03 -5.19 22.13
CA THR A 650 26.91 -5.20 20.66
C THR A 650 25.47 -5.33 20.17
N GLN A 651 24.52 -5.58 21.06
CA GLN A 651 23.10 -5.67 20.70
C GLN A 651 22.59 -4.34 20.14
N GLY A 652 21.78 -4.41 19.08
CA GLY A 652 21.24 -3.24 18.39
C GLY A 652 22.03 -2.82 17.14
N HIS A 653 21.69 -1.67 16.60
CA HIS A 653 22.23 -1.17 15.34
C HIS A 653 23.29 -0.08 15.53
N THR A 654 23.28 0.62 16.66
CA THR A 654 24.36 1.55 17.02
C THR A 654 25.52 0.81 17.68
N LYS A 655 26.72 1.30 17.47
CA LYS A 655 27.93 0.73 18.08
C LYS A 655 28.40 1.60 19.23
N THR A 656 28.79 1.00 20.36
CA THR A 656 29.49 1.73 21.42
C THR A 656 30.95 1.91 21.04
N LYS A 657 31.52 3.05 21.45
CA LYS A 657 32.94 3.37 21.25
C LYS A 657 33.84 2.72 22.31
N SER A 658 33.30 2.41 23.48
CA SER A 658 34.04 1.89 24.63
C SER A 658 33.25 0.80 25.35
N PRO A 659 33.29 -0.44 24.87
CA PRO A 659 32.58 -1.56 25.51
C PRO A 659 33.31 -1.99 26.79
N THR A 660 32.92 -1.43 27.92
CA THR A 660 33.50 -1.73 29.25
C THR A 660 32.52 -2.52 30.10
N PRO A 661 33.00 -3.33 31.05
CA PRO A 661 32.18 -4.00 32.05
C PRO A 661 31.31 -3.02 32.84
N GLU A 662 31.76 -1.81 33.10
CA GLU A 662 31.04 -0.74 33.76
C GLU A 662 29.84 -0.27 32.94
N LEU A 663 30.04 -0.04 31.62
CA LEU A 663 28.92 0.31 30.74
C LEU A 663 27.88 -0.82 30.65
N ALA A 664 28.33 -2.09 30.63
CA ALA A 664 27.40 -3.24 30.62
C ALA A 664 26.56 -3.26 31.92
N ALA A 665 27.19 -3.09 33.06
CA ALA A 665 26.50 -3.01 34.35
C ALA A 665 25.50 -1.84 34.41
N LEU A 666 25.88 -0.66 33.96
CA LEU A 666 24.97 0.51 33.87
C LEU A 666 23.84 0.29 32.86
N THR A 667 24.07 -0.44 31.79
CA THR A 667 23.02 -0.82 30.84
C THR A 667 21.98 -1.70 31.51
N THR A 668 22.39 -2.67 32.34
CA THR A 668 21.45 -3.49 33.12
C THR A 668 20.67 -2.67 34.13
N VAL A 669 21.30 -1.70 34.80
CA VAL A 669 20.60 -0.75 35.69
C VAL A 669 19.55 0.07 34.91
N ALA A 670 19.90 0.58 33.72
CA ALA A 670 18.95 1.31 32.87
C ALA A 670 17.76 0.44 32.47
N GLN A 671 17.98 -0.85 32.15
CA GLN A 671 16.91 -1.81 31.87
C GLN A 671 16.02 -2.06 33.10
N ALA A 672 16.61 -2.17 34.28
CA ALA A 672 15.84 -2.31 35.51
C ALA A 672 14.94 -1.10 35.77
N ILE A 673 15.44 0.12 35.57
CA ILE A 673 14.67 1.35 35.69
C ILE A 673 13.57 1.40 34.62
N LEU A 674 13.89 1.10 33.36
CA LEU A 674 12.92 1.07 32.25
C LEU A 674 11.76 0.10 32.52
N ASN A 675 12.01 -0.96 33.28
CA ASN A 675 11.02 -1.99 33.62
C ASN A 675 10.17 -1.66 34.85
N LEU A 676 10.42 -0.54 35.52
CA LEU A 676 9.60 -0.10 36.65
C LEU A 676 8.17 0.20 36.19
N TYR A 677 7.21 -0.17 37.03
CA TYR A 677 5.79 0.09 36.77
C TYR A 677 5.52 1.58 36.49
N GLU A 678 6.09 2.46 37.31
CA GLU A 678 5.91 3.91 37.19
C GLU A 678 6.44 4.48 35.86
N VAL A 679 7.50 3.89 35.29
CA VAL A 679 8.06 4.32 34.00
C VAL A 679 7.12 3.96 32.85
N ASN A 680 6.34 2.89 33.00
CA ASN A 680 5.43 2.38 31.98
C ASN A 680 3.98 2.81 32.18
N THR A 681 3.72 3.70 33.15
CA THR A 681 2.39 4.23 33.45
C THR A 681 2.39 5.75 33.44
N LYS A 682 1.25 6.33 33.02
CA LYS A 682 0.94 7.72 33.29
C LYS A 682 0.58 7.83 34.78
N GLN A 683 1.28 8.70 35.48
CA GLN A 683 1.02 9.03 36.86
C GLN A 683 0.81 10.53 37.04
#